data_a7274e2bb5cb4f435b45aa991b5d6b3d
#
_entry.id   a7274e2bb5cb4f435b45aa991b5d6b3d
#
_cell.length_a   1.000
_cell.length_b   1.000
_cell.length_c   1.000
_cell.angle_alpha   90.00
_cell.angle_beta   90.00
_cell.angle_gamma   90.00
#
_symmetry.space_group_name_H-M   'P 1'
#
loop_
_entity.id
_entity.type
_entity.pdbx_description
1 polymer ?
#
loop_
_entity_poly.entity_id
_entity_poly.type
_entity_poly.pdbx_seq_one_letter_code
_entity_poly.pdbx_strand_id
1 'polypeptide(L)'
;MVGACLRRIAHYDRHGIALNAVPLLNPKMFEEAAASDWRRRNGAALGPLDGIPYTAKDSYKVSGLTVAAGSPAFEHLIANEDAFTIGRLRAGGAVLIGLTNMPPMANGGMQRGVYGRAESPYNADYLTAAFASGSSNGSGTATAASFAAFGLGEETWSSGRAPASNNALVAYTPSRGVISVRGNWPLVPTMDVVVPHTRSVPDMLELLDVIVADDPNTRGDFWRAQPWVALPKSSDVRPPSYTGLELEGALRGMRLGVPRMYIGRDTDIAIQTRASVLELWQQAAADLRRLAADVVEVDFPVVSNYERDRPGTKNMVDRGLIPKGFAEREIWDLCVFAWDDFLRANADPAIPDLASVDGAKIFPQPPGTLPDRYEDSFDVAEYVERAKRGVTPFLAIPELEAGLKGLEATRRIDFEDWLDAQRLDAVVFPAVADVGPADADVNEASAALAWRNGTWVANGNLVWRHLGIPTVTVPMGTMADIGMPVGLTFAGKAYDDTRLLRLAGDFERFGQRRSRPPRTPELPDDVFFARHNASMPGETPPLTVALAAETRHAGDQDEITVTLDVAGTGIETSVKVHVNGEPIRMQRTGARFTGRAVVPAKGHERIHSVWRGVYGSIVTAVVRLEDGRAAGAYMVTGGIG
;
A
#
# COMPACT_ATOMS: atom_id res chain seq x y z
N MET A 1 10.69 2.45 -18.82
CA MET A 1 9.96 1.80 -17.71
C MET A 1 8.54 2.35 -17.57
N VAL A 2 8.35 3.66 -17.39
CA VAL A 2 7.00 4.28 -17.20
C VAL A 2 6.00 3.85 -18.27
N GLY A 3 6.34 3.94 -19.56
CA GLY A 3 5.45 3.51 -20.65
C GLY A 3 5.03 2.04 -20.59
N ALA A 4 5.90 1.15 -20.09
CA ALA A 4 5.54 -0.26 -19.92
C ALA A 4 4.63 -0.48 -18.70
N CYS A 5 4.88 0.22 -17.58
CA CYS A 5 3.97 0.19 -16.43
C CYS A 5 2.57 0.66 -16.83
N LEU A 6 2.49 1.80 -17.52
CA LEU A 6 1.20 2.34 -17.97
C LEU A 6 0.50 1.43 -18.99
N ARG A 7 1.25 0.78 -19.88
CA ARG A 7 0.72 -0.21 -20.81
C ARG A 7 0.10 -1.40 -20.07
N ARG A 8 0.77 -1.92 -19.01
CA ARG A 8 0.22 -2.99 -18.17
C ARG A 8 -1.04 -2.53 -17.42
N ILE A 9 -1.05 -1.30 -16.90
CA ILE A 9 -2.24 -0.70 -16.28
C ILE A 9 -3.38 -0.63 -17.31
N ALA A 10 -3.11 -0.13 -18.51
CA ALA A 10 -4.10 -0.04 -19.57
C ALA A 10 -4.70 -1.41 -19.91
N HIS A 11 -3.88 -2.46 -19.96
CA HIS A 11 -4.29 -3.81 -20.37
C HIS A 11 -4.99 -4.60 -19.25
N TYR A 12 -4.45 -4.58 -18.00
CA TYR A 12 -4.92 -5.45 -16.91
C TYR A 12 -5.74 -4.73 -15.86
N ASP A 13 -5.50 -3.43 -15.64
CA ASP A 13 -6.11 -2.67 -14.54
C ASP A 13 -7.39 -1.96 -14.95
N ARG A 14 -7.35 -1.25 -16.07
CA ARG A 14 -8.46 -0.44 -16.57
C ARG A 14 -9.34 -1.20 -17.58
N HIS A 15 -8.76 -2.20 -18.25
CA HIS A 15 -9.38 -3.04 -19.26
C HIS A 15 -9.12 -4.52 -18.96
N GLY A 16 -9.47 -5.40 -19.90
CA GLY A 16 -9.25 -6.84 -19.78
C GLY A 16 -9.87 -7.41 -18.51
N ILE A 17 -9.03 -7.89 -17.59
CA ILE A 17 -9.47 -8.46 -16.31
C ILE A 17 -9.87 -7.42 -15.27
N ALA A 18 -9.63 -6.14 -15.53
CA ALA A 18 -10.07 -4.98 -14.76
C ALA A 18 -9.75 -5.08 -13.25
N LEU A 19 -8.45 -5.09 -12.92
CA LEU A 19 -8.00 -5.21 -11.52
C LEU A 19 -8.30 -3.97 -10.68
N ASN A 20 -8.46 -2.79 -11.30
CA ASN A 20 -8.86 -1.54 -10.65
C ASN A 20 -7.97 -1.13 -9.47
N ALA A 21 -6.66 -1.36 -9.58
CA ALA A 21 -5.70 -1.07 -8.52
C ALA A 21 -5.20 0.39 -8.54
N VAL A 22 -5.14 1.03 -9.75
CA VAL A 22 -4.59 2.38 -9.93
C VAL A 22 -5.66 3.31 -10.56
N PRO A 23 -6.63 3.79 -9.79
CA PRO A 23 -7.73 4.62 -10.28
C PRO A 23 -7.32 6.01 -10.74
N LEU A 24 -6.22 6.55 -10.24
CA LEU A 24 -5.75 7.89 -10.56
C LEU A 24 -4.34 7.84 -11.14
N LEU A 25 -4.14 8.42 -12.31
CA LEU A 25 -2.84 8.47 -12.98
C LEU A 25 -2.18 9.83 -12.76
N ASN A 26 -0.85 9.84 -12.59
CA ASN A 26 -0.08 11.07 -12.52
C ASN A 26 0.06 11.68 -13.94
N PRO A 27 -0.51 12.87 -14.22
CA PRO A 27 -0.41 13.49 -15.54
C PRO A 27 1.03 13.85 -15.92
N LYS A 28 1.93 13.99 -14.94
CA LYS A 28 3.34 14.39 -15.15
C LYS A 28 4.31 13.22 -15.28
N MET A 29 3.83 11.96 -15.25
CA MET A 29 4.71 10.77 -15.19
C MET A 29 5.74 10.73 -16.35
N PHE A 30 5.37 11.11 -17.56
CA PHE A 30 6.29 11.12 -18.71
C PHE A 30 7.27 12.30 -18.68
N GLU A 31 6.87 13.44 -18.16
CA GLU A 31 7.75 14.60 -17.94
C GLU A 31 8.83 14.26 -16.88
N GLU A 32 8.41 13.70 -15.75
CA GLU A 32 9.30 13.24 -14.67
C GLU A 32 10.26 12.16 -15.17
N ALA A 33 9.77 11.21 -15.97
CA ALA A 33 10.59 10.16 -16.59
C ALA A 33 11.63 10.72 -17.58
N ALA A 34 11.22 11.68 -18.42
CA ALA A 34 12.14 12.34 -19.37
C ALA A 34 13.24 13.12 -18.65
N ALA A 35 12.90 13.81 -17.55
CA ALA A 35 13.86 14.49 -16.71
C ALA A 35 14.88 13.51 -16.08
N SER A 36 14.43 12.34 -15.63
CA SER A 36 15.32 11.28 -15.13
C SER A 36 16.22 10.72 -16.25
N ASP A 37 15.66 10.44 -17.41
CA ASP A 37 16.44 9.95 -18.57
C ASP A 37 17.52 10.98 -18.96
N TRP A 38 17.23 12.27 -18.88
CA TRP A 38 18.20 13.34 -19.11
C TRP A 38 19.32 13.32 -18.04
N ARG A 39 18.95 13.27 -16.74
CA ARG A 39 19.94 13.21 -15.65
C ARG A 39 20.87 12.02 -15.78
N ARG A 40 20.32 10.82 -16.05
CA ARG A 40 21.11 9.59 -16.21
C ARG A 40 22.11 9.69 -17.36
N ARG A 41 21.70 10.27 -18.50
CA ARG A 41 22.62 10.48 -19.63
C ARG A 41 23.74 11.46 -19.34
N ASN A 42 23.49 12.44 -18.48
CA ASN A 42 24.48 13.45 -18.10
C ASN A 42 25.27 13.11 -16.84
N GLY A 43 25.16 11.88 -16.31
CA GLY A 43 25.85 11.46 -15.09
C GLY A 43 25.39 12.20 -13.82
N ALA A 44 24.19 12.77 -13.84
CA ALA A 44 23.61 13.58 -12.76
C ALA A 44 22.42 12.87 -12.08
N ALA A 45 22.43 11.53 -12.06
CA ALA A 45 21.38 10.75 -11.39
C ALA A 45 21.30 11.12 -9.90
N LEU A 46 20.08 11.27 -9.38
CA LEU A 46 19.80 11.70 -8.00
C LEU A 46 19.97 10.58 -6.96
N GLY A 47 20.10 9.34 -7.41
CA GLY A 47 20.27 8.19 -6.54
C GLY A 47 19.78 6.89 -7.20
N PRO A 48 19.69 5.79 -6.44
CA PRO A 48 19.30 4.48 -6.97
C PRO A 48 17.87 4.48 -7.50
N LEU A 49 16.97 5.26 -6.91
CA LEU A 49 15.56 5.32 -7.30
C LEU A 49 15.26 6.33 -8.43
N ASP A 50 16.25 7.07 -8.96
CA ASP A 50 16.01 8.02 -10.05
C ASP A 50 15.43 7.32 -11.29
N GLY A 51 14.22 7.71 -11.70
CA GLY A 51 13.47 7.13 -12.81
C GLY A 51 12.76 5.80 -12.50
N ILE A 52 12.84 5.31 -11.25
CA ILE A 52 12.11 4.10 -10.85
C ILE A 52 10.63 4.45 -10.63
N PRO A 53 9.71 3.73 -11.33
CA PRO A 53 8.28 3.99 -11.20
C PRO A 53 7.72 3.43 -9.88
N TYR A 54 6.86 4.19 -9.22
CA TYR A 54 6.16 3.75 -8.00
C TYR A 54 4.69 4.17 -8.00
N THR A 55 3.91 3.56 -7.09
CA THR A 55 2.54 3.95 -6.78
C THR A 55 2.42 4.34 -5.31
N ALA A 56 1.44 5.16 -4.96
CA ALA A 56 1.11 5.49 -3.58
C ALA A 56 -0.38 5.31 -3.32
N LYS A 57 -0.76 4.95 -2.11
CA LYS A 57 -2.15 4.83 -1.68
C LYS A 57 -2.84 6.20 -1.77
N ASP A 58 -4.13 6.24 -2.07
CA ASP A 58 -4.92 7.48 -2.24
C ASP A 58 -5.07 8.31 -0.94
N SER A 59 -4.49 7.86 0.15
CA SER A 59 -4.35 8.59 1.41
C SER A 59 -3.12 9.51 1.48
N TYR A 60 -2.16 9.38 0.55
CA TYR A 60 -0.97 10.22 0.51
C TYR A 60 -1.25 11.54 -0.21
N LYS A 61 -0.92 12.67 0.42
CA LYS A 61 -0.85 13.93 -0.29
C LYS A 61 0.22 13.86 -1.38
N VAL A 62 -0.19 14.09 -2.60
CA VAL A 62 0.68 14.35 -3.75
C VAL A 62 0.25 15.68 -4.34
N SER A 63 1.09 16.68 -4.26
CA SER A 63 0.79 18.06 -4.67
C SER A 63 0.14 18.12 -6.05
N GLY A 64 -1.06 18.68 -6.11
CA GLY A 64 -1.84 18.85 -7.33
C GLY A 64 -2.67 17.64 -7.78
N LEU A 65 -2.60 16.49 -7.07
CA LEU A 65 -3.53 15.38 -7.26
C LEU A 65 -4.61 15.38 -6.17
N THR A 66 -5.68 14.64 -6.39
CA THR A 66 -6.70 14.43 -5.36
C THR A 66 -6.14 13.58 -4.22
N VAL A 67 -6.65 13.78 -3.02
CA VAL A 67 -6.36 12.97 -1.82
C VAL A 67 -7.69 12.54 -1.20
N ALA A 68 -8.45 11.76 -1.96
CA ALA A 68 -9.81 11.37 -1.59
C ALA A 68 -9.86 10.32 -0.48
N ALA A 69 -8.75 9.60 -0.23
CA ALA A 69 -8.71 8.46 0.69
C ALA A 69 -9.86 7.46 0.42
N GLY A 70 -10.18 7.21 -0.86
CA GLY A 70 -11.28 6.34 -1.27
C GLY A 70 -12.69 6.84 -0.94
N SER A 71 -12.84 8.02 -0.31
CA SER A 71 -14.12 8.55 0.16
C SER A 71 -14.79 9.46 -0.87
N PRO A 72 -16.09 9.26 -1.16
CA PRO A 72 -16.86 10.19 -1.97
C PRO A 72 -16.95 11.61 -1.41
N ALA A 73 -16.81 11.78 -0.08
CA ALA A 73 -16.81 13.11 0.54
C ALA A 73 -15.61 13.97 0.09
N PHE A 74 -14.51 13.33 -0.29
CA PHE A 74 -13.23 14.00 -0.58
C PHE A 74 -12.77 13.78 -2.03
N GLU A 75 -13.65 13.34 -2.93
CA GLU A 75 -13.26 13.00 -4.31
C GLU A 75 -12.66 14.20 -5.09
N HIS A 76 -12.94 15.43 -4.66
CA HIS A 76 -12.43 16.66 -5.26
C HIS A 76 -11.39 17.38 -4.39
N LEU A 77 -11.00 16.83 -3.25
CA LEU A 77 -10.00 17.43 -2.38
C LEU A 77 -8.61 17.32 -3.00
N ILE A 78 -8.04 18.46 -3.41
CA ILE A 78 -6.72 18.51 -4.03
C ILE A 78 -5.65 18.72 -2.95
N ALA A 79 -4.62 17.89 -2.97
CA ALA A 79 -3.48 18.03 -2.07
C ALA A 79 -2.66 19.29 -2.40
N ASN A 80 -2.43 20.13 -1.39
CA ASN A 80 -1.66 21.38 -1.51
C ASN A 80 -0.15 21.19 -1.45
N GLU A 81 0.31 20.05 -0.93
CA GLU A 81 1.72 19.71 -0.74
C GLU A 81 1.96 18.19 -0.91
N ASP A 82 3.21 17.77 -0.96
CA ASP A 82 3.57 16.37 -0.91
C ASP A 82 3.62 15.86 0.53
N ALA A 83 3.17 14.64 0.78
CA ALA A 83 3.50 13.90 1.99
C ALA A 83 5.02 13.75 2.13
N PHE A 84 5.53 13.59 3.37
CA PHE A 84 6.97 13.50 3.60
C PHE A 84 7.64 12.44 2.72
N THR A 85 7.11 11.22 2.69
CA THR A 85 7.65 10.12 1.89
C THR A 85 7.58 10.39 0.38
N ILE A 86 6.52 11.03 -0.10
CA ILE A 86 6.38 11.47 -1.49
C ILE A 86 7.47 12.50 -1.84
N GLY A 87 7.67 13.50 -0.96
CA GLY A 87 8.74 14.50 -1.13
C GLY A 87 10.13 13.88 -1.17
N ARG A 88 10.39 12.85 -0.32
CA ARG A 88 11.66 12.11 -0.32
C ARG A 88 11.88 11.35 -1.63
N LEU A 89 10.85 10.65 -2.12
CA LEU A 89 10.91 9.91 -3.39
C LEU A 89 11.09 10.85 -4.58
N ARG A 90 10.37 11.96 -4.61
CA ARG A 90 10.52 13.01 -5.64
C ARG A 90 11.94 13.60 -5.64
N ALA A 91 12.49 13.90 -4.45
CA ALA A 91 13.87 14.37 -4.32
C ALA A 91 14.90 13.31 -4.78
N GLY A 92 14.61 12.02 -4.62
CA GLY A 92 15.39 10.90 -5.15
C GLY A 92 15.15 10.60 -6.64
N GLY A 93 14.27 11.36 -7.31
CA GLY A 93 13.98 11.22 -8.74
C GLY A 93 13.07 10.05 -9.11
N ALA A 94 12.45 9.37 -8.16
CA ALA A 94 11.46 8.33 -8.43
C ALA A 94 10.23 8.93 -9.12
N VAL A 95 9.58 8.15 -9.99
CA VAL A 95 8.46 8.61 -10.82
C VAL A 95 7.16 8.01 -10.33
N LEU A 96 6.23 8.86 -9.89
CA LEU A 96 4.90 8.42 -9.53
C LEU A 96 4.10 8.03 -10.79
N ILE A 97 3.57 6.81 -10.81
CA ILE A 97 2.63 6.35 -11.85
C ILE A 97 1.21 6.82 -11.55
N GLY A 98 0.80 6.69 -10.29
CA GLY A 98 -0.54 7.08 -9.87
C GLY A 98 -0.86 6.68 -8.45
N LEU A 99 -2.09 7.01 -8.02
CA LEU A 99 -2.60 6.67 -6.70
C LEU A 99 -3.40 5.37 -6.74
N THR A 100 -3.26 4.56 -5.70
CA THR A 100 -3.85 3.22 -5.61
C THR A 100 -5.12 3.20 -4.79
N ASN A 101 -6.01 2.29 -5.17
CA ASN A 101 -7.32 2.09 -4.58
C ASN A 101 -7.26 1.69 -3.10
N MET A 102 -8.29 2.09 -2.36
CA MET A 102 -8.49 1.81 -0.96
C MET A 102 -9.98 1.95 -0.58
N PRO A 103 -10.46 1.34 0.51
CA PRO A 103 -11.79 1.63 1.04
C PRO A 103 -11.85 3.07 1.57
N PRO A 104 -13.06 3.65 1.70
CA PRO A 104 -13.20 5.00 2.23
C PRO A 104 -12.48 5.17 3.57
N MET A 105 -11.62 6.18 3.67
CA MET A 105 -10.86 6.56 4.86
C MET A 105 -10.00 5.44 5.47
N ALA A 106 -9.60 4.43 4.69
CA ALA A 106 -8.93 3.22 5.17
C ALA A 106 -9.76 2.43 6.23
N ASN A 107 -11.02 2.78 6.45
CA ASN A 107 -11.91 2.08 7.37
C ASN A 107 -12.36 0.75 6.74
N GLY A 108 -11.70 -0.32 7.13
CA GLY A 108 -11.85 -1.65 6.53
C GLY A 108 -10.74 -2.05 5.56
N GLY A 109 -11.06 -2.92 4.61
CA GLY A 109 -10.07 -3.47 3.70
C GLY A 109 -10.53 -3.57 2.25
N MET A 110 -11.70 -4.16 2.02
CA MET A 110 -12.22 -4.47 0.69
C MET A 110 -13.59 -3.85 0.42
N GLN A 111 -14.05 -2.94 1.26
CA GLN A 111 -15.24 -2.14 1.02
C GLN A 111 -15.02 -1.25 -0.20
N ARG A 112 -16.07 -1.09 -1.02
CA ARG A 112 -15.99 -0.31 -2.25
C ARG A 112 -16.12 1.19 -1.94
N GLY A 113 -15.09 1.93 -2.28
CA GLY A 113 -15.03 3.39 -2.16
C GLY A 113 -15.38 4.11 -3.46
N VAL A 114 -15.05 5.41 -3.53
CA VAL A 114 -15.31 6.28 -4.68
C VAL A 114 -14.76 5.71 -5.99
N TYR A 115 -13.71 4.90 -5.95
CA TYR A 115 -13.11 4.21 -7.09
C TYR A 115 -13.45 2.71 -7.13
N GLY A 116 -14.39 2.22 -6.32
CA GLY A 116 -14.61 0.79 -6.12
C GLY A 116 -13.52 0.17 -5.24
N ARG A 117 -13.01 -0.99 -5.61
CA ARG A 117 -11.89 -1.67 -4.94
C ARG A 117 -10.96 -2.35 -5.95
N ALA A 118 -9.74 -2.68 -5.52
CA ALA A 118 -8.85 -3.52 -6.32
C ALA A 118 -9.25 -5.01 -6.23
N GLU A 119 -8.96 -5.76 -7.31
CA GLU A 119 -9.21 -7.19 -7.39
C GLU A 119 -7.89 -7.98 -7.39
N SER A 120 -7.97 -9.30 -7.10
CA SER A 120 -6.78 -10.14 -6.98
C SER A 120 -6.13 -10.44 -8.35
N PRO A 121 -4.81 -10.22 -8.49
CA PRO A 121 -4.08 -10.64 -9.67
C PRO A 121 -3.73 -12.15 -9.67
N TYR A 122 -4.01 -12.85 -8.56
CA TYR A 122 -3.76 -14.29 -8.41
C TYR A 122 -4.97 -15.14 -8.73
N ASN A 123 -6.10 -14.89 -8.06
CA ASN A 123 -7.34 -15.63 -8.27
C ASN A 123 -8.54 -14.68 -8.15
N ALA A 124 -9.43 -14.70 -9.17
CA ALA A 124 -10.62 -13.84 -9.23
C ALA A 124 -11.66 -14.17 -8.16
N ASP A 125 -11.65 -15.39 -7.65
CA ASP A 125 -12.63 -15.87 -6.67
C ASP A 125 -12.28 -15.47 -5.23
N TYR A 126 -11.13 -14.81 -5.03
CA TYR A 126 -10.62 -14.44 -3.72
C TYR A 126 -10.19 -12.97 -3.64
N LEU A 127 -10.29 -12.41 -2.42
CA LEU A 127 -9.96 -11.03 -2.14
C LEU A 127 -8.43 -10.80 -2.17
N THR A 128 -8.02 -9.66 -2.71
CA THR A 128 -6.61 -9.23 -2.75
C THR A 128 -6.07 -8.77 -1.39
N ALA A 129 -6.96 -8.55 -0.42
CA ALA A 129 -6.62 -8.17 0.96
C ALA A 129 -7.68 -8.69 1.94
N ALA A 130 -7.48 -8.56 3.24
CA ALA A 130 -8.47 -8.91 4.24
C ALA A 130 -9.69 -7.98 4.14
N PHE A 131 -10.92 -8.54 4.21
CA PHE A 131 -12.14 -7.76 3.99
C PHE A 131 -12.27 -6.62 5.01
N ALA A 132 -12.07 -6.94 6.28
CA ALA A 132 -12.27 -5.97 7.36
C ALA A 132 -11.05 -5.07 7.64
N SER A 133 -9.85 -5.44 7.20
CA SER A 133 -8.61 -4.80 7.65
C SER A 133 -7.47 -4.97 6.63
N GLY A 134 -7.67 -4.53 5.40
CA GLY A 134 -6.70 -4.70 4.32
C GLY A 134 -6.60 -3.47 3.41
N SER A 135 -6.67 -2.25 3.97
CA SER A 135 -6.99 -1.05 3.20
C SER A 135 -6.01 -0.67 2.10
N SER A 136 -4.77 -1.17 2.09
CA SER A 136 -3.83 -0.96 0.98
C SER A 136 -4.00 -1.99 -0.16
N ASN A 137 -5.26 -2.38 -0.46
CA ASN A 137 -5.59 -3.38 -1.47
C ASN A 137 -5.02 -3.03 -2.86
N GLY A 138 -5.16 -1.78 -3.29
CA GLY A 138 -4.62 -1.31 -4.56
C GLY A 138 -3.10 -1.32 -4.61
N SER A 139 -2.41 -0.94 -3.52
CA SER A 139 -0.94 -0.99 -3.44
C SER A 139 -0.42 -2.43 -3.57
N GLY A 140 -1.06 -3.39 -2.89
CA GLY A 140 -0.74 -4.81 -3.00
C GLY A 140 -0.90 -5.31 -4.43
N THR A 141 -2.09 -5.12 -5.02
CA THR A 141 -2.38 -5.54 -6.40
C THR A 141 -1.44 -4.90 -7.42
N ALA A 142 -1.25 -3.58 -7.36
CA ALA A 142 -0.42 -2.85 -8.32
C ALA A 142 1.05 -3.30 -8.28
N THR A 143 1.61 -3.50 -7.09
CA THR A 143 3.00 -3.95 -6.92
C THR A 143 3.16 -5.39 -7.39
N ALA A 144 2.24 -6.30 -7.05
CA ALA A 144 2.27 -7.69 -7.50
C ALA A 144 2.15 -7.81 -9.03
N ALA A 145 1.22 -7.05 -9.64
CA ALA A 145 0.96 -7.04 -11.07
C ALA A 145 2.03 -6.29 -11.90
N SER A 146 3.07 -5.75 -11.25
CA SER A 146 4.14 -4.97 -11.91
C SER A 146 3.62 -3.72 -12.63
N PHE A 147 2.64 -3.03 -12.04
CA PHE A 147 2.21 -1.70 -12.49
C PHE A 147 3.19 -0.60 -12.07
N ALA A 148 4.05 -0.94 -11.12
CA ALA A 148 5.20 -0.14 -10.68
C ALA A 148 6.28 -1.06 -10.10
N ALA A 149 7.44 -0.51 -9.74
CA ALA A 149 8.52 -1.26 -9.09
C ALA A 149 8.17 -1.55 -7.62
N PHE A 150 7.56 -0.59 -6.94
CA PHE A 150 7.12 -0.68 -5.55
C PHE A 150 5.87 0.17 -5.34
N GLY A 151 5.20 -0.03 -4.19
CA GLY A 151 4.05 0.76 -3.77
C GLY A 151 4.21 1.28 -2.35
N LEU A 152 3.60 2.43 -2.06
CA LEU A 152 3.43 2.93 -0.70
C LEU A 152 2.01 2.59 -0.23
N GLY A 153 1.91 1.75 0.78
CA GLY A 153 0.71 1.49 1.56
C GLY A 153 0.79 2.15 2.92
N GLU A 154 -0.18 1.88 3.76
CA GLU A 154 -0.27 2.29 5.16
C GLU A 154 -0.86 1.17 5.99
N GLU A 155 -0.66 1.23 7.30
CA GLU A 155 -1.29 0.31 8.22
C GLU A 155 -1.72 1.02 9.50
N THR A 156 -2.99 0.79 9.87
CA THR A 156 -3.57 1.14 11.18
C THR A 156 -3.80 -0.14 11.98
N TRP A 157 -4.32 -1.19 11.35
CA TRP A 157 -4.54 -2.51 11.96
C TRP A 157 -3.71 -3.59 11.28
N SER A 158 -4.06 -3.96 10.04
CA SER A 158 -3.30 -4.92 9.22
C SER A 158 -3.24 -4.52 7.74
N SER A 159 -3.50 -3.24 7.46
CA SER A 159 -3.70 -2.72 6.09
C SER A 159 -2.44 -2.78 5.21
N GLY A 160 -1.28 -2.96 5.77
CA GLY A 160 -0.03 -3.22 5.03
C GLY A 160 0.28 -4.71 4.91
N ARG A 161 0.24 -5.45 6.03
CA ARG A 161 0.59 -6.88 6.11
C ARG A 161 -0.38 -7.78 5.34
N ALA A 162 -1.70 -7.58 5.47
CA ALA A 162 -2.70 -8.42 4.84
C ALA A 162 -2.66 -8.33 3.30
N PRO A 163 -2.65 -7.13 2.66
CA PRO A 163 -2.49 -7.07 1.21
C PRO A 163 -1.13 -7.59 0.74
N ALA A 164 -0.04 -7.39 1.49
CA ALA A 164 1.26 -7.99 1.14
C ALA A 164 1.20 -9.52 1.16
N SER A 165 0.58 -10.12 2.18
CA SER A 165 0.36 -11.55 2.28
C SER A 165 -0.39 -12.11 1.05
N ASN A 166 -1.53 -11.51 0.72
CA ASN A 166 -2.40 -11.97 -0.38
C ASN A 166 -1.81 -11.70 -1.78
N ASN A 167 -0.69 -10.95 -1.86
CA ASN A 167 -0.04 -10.56 -3.12
C ASN A 167 1.42 -11.01 -3.24
N ALA A 168 1.89 -11.91 -2.37
CA ALA A 168 3.27 -12.42 -2.35
C ALA A 168 4.31 -11.28 -2.34
N LEU A 169 4.15 -10.31 -1.45
CA LEU A 169 5.00 -9.14 -1.32
C LEU A 169 5.72 -9.09 0.01
N VAL A 170 6.76 -8.28 0.04
CA VAL A 170 7.41 -7.81 1.26
C VAL A 170 6.69 -6.56 1.75
N ALA A 171 6.35 -6.53 3.03
CA ALA A 171 5.86 -5.33 3.72
C ALA A 171 6.69 -5.08 4.97
N TYR A 172 7.12 -3.86 5.16
CA TYR A 172 7.77 -3.41 6.38
C TYR A 172 6.86 -2.44 7.12
N THR A 173 6.52 -2.80 8.34
CA THR A 173 5.70 -2.00 9.25
C THR A 173 6.59 -1.49 10.37
N PRO A 174 7.00 -0.22 10.36
CA PRO A 174 8.04 0.31 11.23
C PRO A 174 7.60 0.48 12.68
N SER A 175 8.58 0.58 13.57
CA SER A 175 8.39 1.19 14.90
C SER A 175 7.92 2.64 14.76
N ARG A 176 7.24 3.16 15.81
CA ARG A 176 6.72 4.53 15.83
C ARG A 176 7.79 5.57 15.50
N GLY A 177 7.48 6.48 14.59
CA GLY A 177 8.35 7.61 14.24
C GLY A 177 9.54 7.28 13.35
N VAL A 178 9.79 6.02 12.98
CA VAL A 178 10.90 5.64 12.08
C VAL A 178 10.67 6.18 10.67
N ILE A 179 9.44 6.15 10.17
CA ILE A 179 9.04 6.82 8.93
C ILE A 179 7.97 7.85 9.28
N SER A 180 8.15 9.10 8.86
CA SER A 180 7.16 10.16 9.09
C SER A 180 5.87 9.87 8.32
N VAL A 181 4.72 9.97 9.01
CA VAL A 181 3.36 9.88 8.42
C VAL A 181 2.81 11.23 7.99
N ARG A 182 3.59 12.31 8.08
CA ARG A 182 3.15 13.66 7.72
C ARG A 182 2.67 13.73 6.29
N GLY A 183 1.47 14.25 6.10
CA GLY A 183 0.80 14.36 4.81
C GLY A 183 0.06 13.09 4.37
N ASN A 184 -0.01 12.09 5.24
CA ASN A 184 -0.90 10.97 5.08
C ASN A 184 -2.24 11.26 5.78
N TRP A 185 -3.34 10.85 5.16
CA TRP A 185 -4.66 10.99 5.74
C TRP A 185 -4.78 10.06 6.96
N PRO A 186 -4.96 10.57 8.18
CA PRO A 186 -5.00 9.72 9.37
C PRO A 186 -6.31 8.92 9.46
N LEU A 187 -6.22 7.66 9.90
CA LEU A 187 -7.39 6.91 10.38
C LEU A 187 -7.42 6.91 11.92
N VAL A 188 -6.41 6.33 12.56
CA VAL A 188 -6.22 6.37 14.02
C VAL A 188 -4.78 6.81 14.31
N PRO A 189 -4.55 8.05 14.71
CA PRO A 189 -3.20 8.63 14.81
C PRO A 189 -2.22 7.90 15.71
N THR A 190 -2.71 7.15 16.70
CA THR A 190 -1.89 6.34 17.60
C THR A 190 -1.38 5.06 16.95
N MET A 191 -1.99 4.62 15.83
CA MET A 191 -1.72 3.35 15.18
C MET A 191 -1.09 3.49 13.79
N ASP A 192 -1.38 4.60 13.08
CA ASP A 192 -1.03 4.78 11.67
C ASP A 192 0.47 4.76 11.41
N VAL A 193 0.90 4.00 10.40
CA VAL A 193 2.28 3.96 9.91
C VAL A 193 2.33 3.85 8.39
N VAL A 194 3.39 4.39 7.80
CA VAL A 194 3.75 4.15 6.39
C VAL A 194 4.21 2.71 6.24
N VAL A 195 3.68 1.99 5.25
CA VAL A 195 4.07 0.61 4.93
C VAL A 195 4.44 0.51 3.45
N PRO A 196 5.72 0.47 3.11
CA PRO A 196 6.13 0.18 1.74
C PRO A 196 5.89 -1.29 1.38
N HIS A 197 5.51 -1.52 0.12
CA HIS A 197 5.34 -2.83 -0.50
C HIS A 197 6.36 -3.01 -1.62
N THR A 198 7.16 -4.09 -1.54
CA THR A 198 8.13 -4.46 -2.58
C THR A 198 8.01 -5.93 -2.93
N ARG A 199 8.68 -6.35 -4.01
CA ARG A 199 8.68 -7.75 -4.44
C ARG A 199 9.81 -8.57 -3.80
N SER A 200 10.79 -7.91 -3.20
CA SER A 200 11.92 -8.55 -2.50
C SER A 200 12.40 -7.69 -1.34
N VAL A 201 13.11 -8.29 -0.40
CA VAL A 201 13.77 -7.56 0.70
C VAL A 201 14.88 -6.64 0.18
N PRO A 202 15.73 -7.01 -0.80
CA PRO A 202 16.68 -6.07 -1.39
C PRO A 202 16.03 -4.80 -1.95
N ASP A 203 14.90 -4.90 -2.67
CA ASP A 203 14.16 -3.72 -3.14
C ASP A 203 13.65 -2.86 -1.97
N MET A 204 13.21 -3.52 -0.88
CA MET A 204 12.81 -2.82 0.35
C MET A 204 13.97 -2.02 0.95
N LEU A 205 15.16 -2.60 1.03
CA LEU A 205 16.32 -1.94 1.61
C LEU A 205 16.75 -0.70 0.79
N GLU A 206 16.71 -0.76 -0.54
CA GLU A 206 16.95 0.40 -1.40
C GLU A 206 15.91 1.52 -1.18
N LEU A 207 14.65 1.14 -1.03
CA LEU A 207 13.58 2.10 -0.75
C LEU A 207 13.74 2.77 0.61
N LEU A 208 14.09 2.00 1.64
CA LEU A 208 14.27 2.51 3.00
C LEU A 208 15.46 3.49 3.12
N ASP A 209 16.52 3.32 2.33
CA ASP A 209 17.63 4.28 2.28
C ASP A 209 17.17 5.69 1.85
N VAL A 210 16.06 5.78 1.09
CA VAL A 210 15.49 7.06 0.63
C VAL A 210 14.44 7.62 1.59
N ILE A 211 13.50 6.78 2.06
CA ILE A 211 12.31 7.28 2.79
C ILE A 211 12.49 7.36 4.31
N VAL A 212 13.45 6.63 4.91
CA VAL A 212 13.73 6.71 6.35
C VAL A 212 14.72 7.85 6.59
N ALA A 213 14.18 8.99 7.00
CA ALA A 213 14.97 10.19 7.28
C ALA A 213 14.27 11.05 8.34
N ASP A 214 15.04 11.92 8.99
CA ASP A 214 14.49 12.88 9.94
C ASP A 214 13.57 13.88 9.21
N ASP A 215 12.38 14.09 9.75
CA ASP A 215 11.46 15.13 9.32
C ASP A 215 11.38 16.21 10.41
N PRO A 216 11.84 17.43 10.15
CA PRO A 216 11.83 18.49 11.16
C PRO A 216 10.43 19.03 11.46
N ASN A 217 9.46 18.79 10.56
CA ASN A 217 8.07 19.19 10.75
C ASN A 217 7.27 18.03 11.37
N THR A 218 6.66 18.27 12.52
CA THR A 218 5.88 17.25 13.25
C THR A 218 4.38 17.40 13.07
N ARG A 219 3.89 18.49 12.46
CA ARG A 219 2.46 18.69 12.23
C ARG A 219 1.90 17.59 11.31
N GLY A 220 0.82 16.93 11.72
CA GLY A 220 0.23 15.81 11.00
C GLY A 220 0.94 14.46 11.23
N ASP A 221 1.91 14.42 12.14
CA ASP A 221 2.52 13.18 12.65
C ASP A 221 2.35 13.16 14.18
N PHE A 222 1.28 12.56 14.64
CA PHE A 222 0.87 12.60 16.03
C PHE A 222 1.96 12.14 17.01
N TRP A 223 2.58 10.97 16.74
CA TRP A 223 3.59 10.43 17.63
C TRP A 223 4.83 11.32 17.75
N ARG A 224 5.17 12.05 16.70
CA ARG A 224 6.31 12.97 16.72
C ARG A 224 5.92 14.36 17.24
N ALA A 225 4.62 14.71 17.22
CA ALA A 225 4.12 15.98 17.72
C ALA A 225 3.83 15.97 19.23
N GLN A 226 3.44 14.82 19.81
CA GLN A 226 3.09 14.70 21.21
C GLN A 226 4.33 14.81 22.11
N PRO A 227 4.26 15.47 23.30
CA PRO A 227 5.42 15.71 24.15
C PRO A 227 5.65 14.68 25.26
N TRP A 228 4.74 13.69 25.42
CA TRP A 228 4.68 12.85 26.63
C TRP A 228 5.49 11.56 26.55
N VAL A 229 5.67 11.04 25.34
CA VAL A 229 6.46 9.85 25.05
C VAL A 229 7.59 10.26 24.10
N ALA A 230 8.84 10.18 24.59
CA ALA A 230 10.00 10.49 23.76
C ALA A 230 10.22 9.38 22.73
N LEU A 231 10.32 9.75 21.45
CA LEU A 231 10.71 8.85 20.38
C LEU A 231 12.14 9.15 19.92
N PRO A 232 12.90 8.13 19.51
CA PRO A 232 14.20 8.38 18.85
C PRO A 232 13.97 9.05 17.49
N LYS A 233 14.95 9.77 16.99
CA LYS A 233 14.95 10.25 15.60
C LYS A 233 15.14 9.07 14.66
N SER A 234 14.66 9.20 13.42
CA SER A 234 14.91 8.20 12.37
C SER A 234 16.41 7.95 12.18
N SER A 235 17.23 9.00 12.23
CA SER A 235 18.70 8.93 12.14
C SER A 235 19.37 8.16 13.27
N ASP A 236 18.73 8.07 14.45
CA ASP A 236 19.30 7.38 15.62
C ASP A 236 19.08 5.85 15.56
N VAL A 237 18.07 5.41 14.82
CA VAL A 237 17.64 4.00 14.78
C VAL A 237 17.91 3.32 13.43
N ARG A 238 18.01 4.08 12.35
CA ARG A 238 18.36 3.52 11.04
C ARG A 238 19.83 3.11 10.98
N PRO A 239 20.20 2.07 10.20
CA PRO A 239 21.59 1.79 9.90
C PRO A 239 22.18 2.91 9.00
N PRO A 240 23.53 3.02 8.92
CA PRO A 240 24.17 3.96 7.99
C PRO A 240 23.71 3.77 6.53
N SER A 241 23.47 2.54 6.12
CA SER A 241 22.80 2.16 4.85
C SER A 241 22.02 0.88 5.06
N TYR A 242 20.79 0.85 4.59
CA TYR A 242 19.97 -0.37 4.58
C TYR A 242 20.51 -1.38 3.57
N THR A 243 20.95 -0.93 2.39
CA THR A 243 21.53 -1.81 1.36
C THR A 243 22.86 -2.44 1.76
N GLY A 244 23.52 -1.89 2.79
CA GLY A 244 24.74 -2.47 3.39
C GLY A 244 24.48 -3.54 4.45
N LEU A 245 23.23 -3.89 4.70
CA LEU A 245 22.90 -4.91 5.71
C LEU A 245 23.29 -6.31 5.25
N GLU A 246 24.04 -7.03 6.10
CA GLU A 246 24.33 -8.45 5.89
C GLU A 246 23.08 -9.29 6.22
N LEU A 247 22.50 -9.93 5.20
CA LEU A 247 21.29 -10.73 5.32
C LEU A 247 21.62 -12.20 5.58
N GLU A 248 22.67 -12.73 4.94
CA GLU A 248 23.02 -14.15 5.01
C GLU A 248 23.46 -14.56 6.42
N GLY A 249 22.84 -15.65 6.93
CA GLY A 249 23.14 -16.17 8.24
C GLY A 249 22.55 -15.38 9.40
N ALA A 250 21.67 -14.41 9.13
CA ALA A 250 21.01 -13.64 10.18
C ALA A 250 20.13 -14.48 11.10
N LEU A 251 19.57 -15.58 10.60
CA LEU A 251 18.74 -16.52 11.37
C LEU A 251 19.56 -17.52 12.20
N ARG A 252 20.86 -17.64 11.96
CA ARG A 252 21.69 -18.64 12.66
C ARG A 252 21.75 -18.37 14.16
N GLY A 253 21.32 -19.36 14.94
CA GLY A 253 21.31 -19.29 16.40
C GLY A 253 20.19 -18.43 16.99
N MET A 254 19.33 -17.83 16.16
CA MET A 254 18.17 -17.08 16.63
C MET A 254 17.11 -18.03 17.19
N ARG A 255 16.50 -17.66 18.31
CA ARG A 255 15.40 -18.36 18.93
C ARG A 255 14.09 -17.65 18.61
N LEU A 256 13.24 -18.30 17.81
CA LEU A 256 12.00 -17.72 17.28
C LEU A 256 10.78 -18.34 17.97
N GLY A 257 9.96 -17.51 18.58
CA GLY A 257 8.67 -17.92 19.15
C GLY A 257 7.59 -18.02 18.07
N VAL A 258 6.81 -19.09 18.10
CA VAL A 258 5.67 -19.29 17.21
C VAL A 258 4.40 -19.37 18.04
N PRO A 259 3.47 -18.39 17.92
CA PRO A 259 2.21 -18.44 18.63
C PRO A 259 1.36 -19.65 18.22
N ARG A 260 1.07 -20.56 19.18
CA ARG A 260 0.25 -21.77 18.93
C ARG A 260 -1.10 -21.45 18.32
N MET A 261 -1.69 -20.30 18.71
CA MET A 261 -3.00 -19.85 18.24
C MET A 261 -3.06 -19.66 16.71
N TYR A 262 -1.95 -19.33 16.03
CA TYR A 262 -1.92 -19.08 14.59
C TYR A 262 -1.56 -20.30 13.74
N ILE A 263 -1.16 -21.39 14.37
CA ILE A 263 -0.73 -22.62 13.70
C ILE A 263 -1.60 -23.82 14.01
N GLY A 264 -2.83 -23.61 14.52
CA GLY A 264 -3.78 -24.67 14.84
C GLY A 264 -3.34 -25.58 16.01
N ARG A 265 -2.49 -25.08 16.91
CA ARG A 265 -1.98 -25.81 18.09
C ARG A 265 -2.55 -25.33 19.42
N ASP A 266 -3.50 -24.41 19.34
CA ASP A 266 -4.21 -23.90 20.51
C ASP A 266 -5.63 -24.46 20.54
N THR A 267 -6.00 -25.08 21.65
CA THR A 267 -7.33 -25.68 21.83
C THR A 267 -8.34 -24.72 22.45
N ASP A 268 -7.85 -23.63 23.06
CA ASP A 268 -8.67 -22.70 23.83
C ASP A 268 -9.12 -21.50 22.97
N ILE A 269 -8.40 -21.23 21.87
CA ILE A 269 -8.72 -20.15 20.93
C ILE A 269 -9.09 -20.73 19.56
N ALA A 270 -10.29 -20.42 19.12
CA ALA A 270 -10.89 -20.98 17.91
C ALA A 270 -10.44 -20.24 16.60
N ILE A 271 -9.17 -19.85 16.46
CA ILE A 271 -8.67 -19.33 15.19
C ILE A 271 -8.63 -20.46 14.15
N GLN A 272 -9.46 -20.33 13.14
CA GLN A 272 -9.59 -21.34 12.08
C GLN A 272 -8.59 -21.04 10.96
N THR A 273 -7.40 -21.63 11.06
CA THR A 273 -6.38 -21.50 10.00
C THR A 273 -6.63 -22.54 8.90
N ARG A 274 -6.60 -22.10 7.63
CA ARG A 274 -6.76 -22.97 6.46
C ARG A 274 -5.67 -24.05 6.42
N ALA A 275 -6.02 -25.27 6.01
CA ALA A 275 -5.08 -26.40 5.96
C ALA A 275 -3.84 -26.09 5.09
N SER A 276 -4.02 -25.49 3.93
CA SER A 276 -2.88 -25.13 3.05
C SER A 276 -1.98 -24.03 3.63
N VAL A 277 -2.49 -23.15 4.49
CA VAL A 277 -1.65 -22.20 5.26
C VAL A 277 -0.80 -22.98 6.28
N LEU A 278 -1.39 -23.99 6.96
CA LEU A 278 -0.65 -24.84 7.91
C LEU A 278 0.43 -25.67 7.22
N GLU A 279 0.15 -26.19 6.02
CA GLU A 279 1.13 -26.91 5.20
C GLU A 279 2.33 -26.01 4.84
N LEU A 280 2.06 -24.78 4.37
CA LEU A 280 3.11 -23.81 4.07
C LEU A 280 3.88 -23.38 5.31
N TRP A 281 3.20 -23.24 6.45
CA TRP A 281 3.87 -23.01 7.73
C TRP A 281 4.83 -24.15 8.10
N GLN A 282 4.43 -25.41 7.94
CA GLN A 282 5.30 -26.56 8.23
C GLN A 282 6.57 -26.51 7.37
N GLN A 283 6.44 -26.16 6.08
CA GLN A 283 7.59 -25.98 5.20
C GLN A 283 8.47 -24.81 5.66
N ALA A 284 7.87 -23.66 5.98
CA ALA A 284 8.59 -22.50 6.48
C ALA A 284 9.35 -22.80 7.78
N ALA A 285 8.70 -23.50 8.72
CA ALA A 285 9.33 -23.92 9.97
C ALA A 285 10.51 -24.89 9.76
N ALA A 286 10.39 -25.80 8.79
CA ALA A 286 11.50 -26.68 8.41
C ALA A 286 12.68 -25.87 7.82
N ASP A 287 12.40 -24.87 7.00
CA ASP A 287 13.42 -24.02 6.39
C ASP A 287 14.10 -23.10 7.41
N LEU A 288 13.34 -22.53 8.36
CA LEU A 288 13.92 -21.77 9.48
C LEU A 288 14.92 -22.62 10.28
N ARG A 289 14.56 -23.91 10.56
CA ARG A 289 15.48 -24.83 11.24
C ARG A 289 16.71 -25.18 10.38
N ARG A 290 16.58 -25.30 9.05
CA ARG A 290 17.72 -25.49 8.14
C ARG A 290 18.66 -24.28 8.13
N LEU A 291 18.12 -23.07 8.35
CA LEU A 291 18.87 -21.84 8.56
C LEU A 291 19.47 -21.74 9.98
N ALA A 292 19.39 -22.83 10.75
CA ALA A 292 19.89 -22.96 12.12
C ALA A 292 19.21 -22.03 13.13
N ALA A 293 17.95 -21.66 12.92
CA ALA A 293 17.10 -21.05 13.93
C ALA A 293 16.47 -22.11 14.85
N ASP A 294 16.32 -21.79 16.14
CA ASP A 294 15.54 -22.57 17.11
C ASP A 294 14.09 -22.07 17.06
N VAL A 295 13.17 -22.90 16.57
CA VAL A 295 11.75 -22.56 16.38
C VAL A 295 10.93 -23.26 17.47
N VAL A 296 10.36 -22.47 18.39
CA VAL A 296 9.64 -22.96 19.57
C VAL A 296 8.20 -22.47 19.60
N GLU A 297 7.27 -23.36 19.89
CA GLU A 297 5.86 -23.01 20.06
C GLU A 297 5.64 -22.34 21.43
N VAL A 298 4.89 -21.26 21.43
CA VAL A 298 4.66 -20.43 22.62
C VAL A 298 3.19 -20.03 22.76
N ASP A 299 2.77 -19.73 23.99
CA ASP A 299 1.56 -18.94 24.25
C ASP A 299 1.85 -17.48 23.91
N PHE A 300 0.81 -16.71 23.60
CA PHE A 300 1.02 -15.35 23.09
C PHE A 300 0.25 -14.31 23.92
N PRO A 301 0.77 -13.97 25.13
CA PRO A 301 0.05 -13.15 26.09
C PRO A 301 -0.23 -11.71 25.60
N VAL A 302 0.62 -11.14 24.75
CA VAL A 302 0.38 -9.79 24.23
C VAL A 302 -0.96 -9.68 23.48
N VAL A 303 -1.32 -10.70 22.70
CA VAL A 303 -2.61 -10.77 22.01
C VAL A 303 -3.71 -11.21 22.96
N SER A 304 -3.50 -12.30 23.71
CA SER A 304 -4.52 -12.85 24.62
C SER A 304 -4.94 -11.87 25.71
N ASN A 305 -4.03 -11.09 26.25
CA ASN A 305 -4.35 -10.03 27.20
C ASN A 305 -5.11 -8.87 26.53
N TYR A 306 -4.66 -8.48 25.33
CA TYR A 306 -5.27 -7.36 24.60
C TYR A 306 -6.72 -7.68 24.22
N GLU A 307 -6.95 -8.85 23.62
CA GLU A 307 -8.25 -9.28 23.09
C GLU A 307 -9.18 -9.86 24.20
N ARG A 308 -8.65 -10.20 25.37
CA ARG A 308 -9.37 -10.94 26.42
C ARG A 308 -9.95 -12.28 25.93
N ASP A 309 -9.25 -12.96 25.08
CA ASP A 309 -9.73 -14.16 24.39
C ASP A 309 -9.60 -15.44 25.22
N ARG A 310 -9.04 -15.34 26.45
CA ARG A 310 -8.90 -16.49 27.39
C ARG A 310 -9.53 -16.18 28.75
N PRO A 311 -10.08 -17.20 29.41
CA PRO A 311 -10.56 -17.05 30.79
C PRO A 311 -9.46 -16.53 31.72
N GLY A 312 -9.76 -15.48 32.48
CA GLY A 312 -8.84 -14.89 33.45
C GLY A 312 -7.81 -13.90 32.87
N THR A 313 -7.75 -13.72 31.55
CA THR A 313 -6.92 -12.65 30.97
C THR A 313 -7.48 -11.27 31.32
N LYS A 314 -6.56 -10.34 31.55
CA LYS A 314 -6.86 -8.95 31.87
C LYS A 314 -6.16 -8.05 30.88
N ASN A 315 -6.93 -7.20 30.21
CA ASN A 315 -6.35 -6.24 29.29
C ASN A 315 -5.66 -5.07 30.03
N MET A 316 -5.12 -4.15 29.28
CA MET A 316 -4.39 -2.99 29.80
C MET A 316 -5.26 -2.07 30.68
N VAL A 317 -6.58 -1.99 30.41
CA VAL A 317 -7.52 -1.23 31.25
C VAL A 317 -7.75 -1.93 32.59
N ASP A 318 -8.02 -3.25 32.55
CA ASP A 318 -8.27 -4.06 33.76
C ASP A 318 -7.08 -4.08 34.73
N ARG A 319 -5.88 -3.95 34.19
CA ARG A 319 -4.62 -3.88 34.96
C ARG A 319 -4.25 -2.47 35.38
N GLY A 320 -5.03 -1.46 34.99
CA GLY A 320 -4.77 -0.06 35.32
C GLY A 320 -3.57 0.54 34.58
N LEU A 321 -3.12 -0.09 33.48
CA LEU A 321 -2.03 0.44 32.65
C LEU A 321 -2.47 1.63 31.80
N ILE A 322 -3.74 1.62 31.36
CA ILE A 322 -4.35 2.79 30.68
C ILE A 322 -5.65 3.18 31.37
N PRO A 323 -6.03 4.45 31.31
CA PRO A 323 -7.32 4.94 31.84
C PRO A 323 -8.52 4.28 31.16
N LYS A 324 -9.63 4.14 31.87
CA LYS A 324 -10.85 3.54 31.31
C LYS A 324 -11.45 4.33 30.14
N GLY A 325 -11.31 5.66 30.16
CA GLY A 325 -11.81 6.55 29.13
C GLY A 325 -10.90 6.69 27.91
N PHE A 326 -9.69 6.13 27.94
CA PHE A 326 -8.69 6.37 26.89
C PHE A 326 -9.18 5.99 25.50
N ALA A 327 -9.76 4.80 25.31
CA ALA A 327 -10.23 4.34 23.99
C ALA A 327 -11.31 5.29 23.41
N GLU A 328 -12.21 5.82 24.27
CA GLU A 328 -13.19 6.81 23.84
C GLU A 328 -12.51 8.12 23.41
N ARG A 329 -11.51 8.58 24.17
CA ARG A 329 -10.75 9.80 23.83
C ARG A 329 -9.93 9.63 22.55
N GLU A 330 -9.32 8.47 22.37
CA GLU A 330 -8.55 8.12 21.17
C GLU A 330 -9.43 8.18 19.90
N ILE A 331 -10.56 7.48 19.92
CA ILE A 331 -11.42 7.34 18.73
C ILE A 331 -12.27 8.60 18.49
N TRP A 332 -12.82 9.23 19.55
CA TRP A 332 -13.80 10.28 19.39
C TRP A 332 -13.27 11.71 19.54
N ASP A 333 -12.13 11.89 20.19
CA ASP A 333 -11.54 13.21 20.34
C ASP A 333 -10.26 13.35 19.50
N LEU A 334 -9.33 12.39 19.59
CA LEU A 334 -8.06 12.48 18.87
C LEU A 334 -8.22 12.27 17.38
N CYS A 335 -9.04 11.30 16.94
CA CYS A 335 -9.29 11.12 15.50
C CYS A 335 -10.00 12.32 14.89
N VAL A 336 -10.99 12.89 15.60
CA VAL A 336 -11.67 14.13 15.15
C VAL A 336 -10.68 15.29 15.03
N PHE A 337 -9.79 15.46 16.02
CA PHE A 337 -8.72 16.46 15.93
C PHE A 337 -7.81 16.23 14.71
N ALA A 338 -7.36 14.99 14.50
CA ALA A 338 -6.41 14.69 13.44
C ALA A 338 -7.01 14.88 12.03
N TRP A 339 -8.28 14.52 11.84
CA TRP A 339 -8.99 14.75 10.59
C TRP A 339 -9.22 16.23 10.32
N ASP A 340 -9.62 16.99 11.33
CA ASP A 340 -9.79 18.44 11.23
C ASP A 340 -8.46 19.15 10.93
N ASP A 341 -7.37 18.77 11.64
CA ASP A 341 -6.04 19.34 11.40
C ASP A 341 -5.50 19.02 10.00
N PHE A 342 -5.77 17.81 9.47
CA PHE A 342 -5.40 17.43 8.09
C PHE A 342 -6.10 18.34 7.07
N LEU A 343 -7.42 18.56 7.21
CA LEU A 343 -8.18 19.42 6.31
C LEU A 343 -7.74 20.89 6.41
N ARG A 344 -7.58 21.40 7.65
CA ARG A 344 -7.07 22.77 7.87
C ARG A 344 -5.65 22.96 7.33
N ALA A 345 -4.79 21.93 7.43
CA ALA A 345 -3.45 21.96 6.85
C ALA A 345 -3.49 21.92 5.32
N ASN A 346 -4.49 21.26 4.75
CA ASN A 346 -4.69 21.23 3.30
C ASN A 346 -5.21 22.56 2.74
N ALA A 347 -5.91 23.35 3.56
CA ALA A 347 -6.40 24.69 3.25
C ALA A 347 -7.22 24.78 1.95
N ASP A 348 -8.01 23.75 1.64
CA ASP A 348 -8.93 23.78 0.51
C ASP A 348 -10.14 24.66 0.85
N PRO A 349 -10.46 25.69 0.09
CA PRO A 349 -11.57 26.60 0.42
C PRO A 349 -12.95 25.93 0.34
N ALA A 350 -13.09 24.82 -0.41
CA ALA A 350 -14.34 24.07 -0.50
C ALA A 350 -14.56 23.15 0.71
N ILE A 351 -13.48 22.69 1.34
CA ILE A 351 -13.49 21.80 2.52
C ILE A 351 -12.47 22.34 3.55
N PRO A 352 -12.74 23.50 4.19
CA PRO A 352 -11.77 24.15 5.04
C PRO A 352 -11.51 23.44 6.37
N ASP A 353 -12.44 22.60 6.82
CA ASP A 353 -12.39 21.87 8.08
C ASP A 353 -13.37 20.69 8.09
N LEU A 354 -13.29 19.86 9.12
CA LEU A 354 -14.13 18.66 9.24
C LEU A 354 -15.62 19.00 9.46
N ALA A 355 -15.93 20.11 10.13
CA ALA A 355 -17.31 20.52 10.38
C ALA A 355 -18.08 20.89 9.09
N SER A 356 -17.37 21.23 8.02
CA SER A 356 -17.94 21.58 6.70
C SER A 356 -18.26 20.37 5.82
N VAL A 357 -17.85 19.17 6.21
CA VAL A 357 -18.01 17.93 5.43
C VAL A 357 -19.42 17.37 5.55
N ASP A 358 -19.93 16.79 4.46
CA ASP A 358 -21.13 15.94 4.50
C ASP A 358 -20.76 14.54 5.04
N GLY A 359 -21.04 14.30 6.32
CA GLY A 359 -20.68 13.08 7.03
C GLY A 359 -21.22 11.81 6.35
N ALA A 360 -22.42 11.87 5.76
CA ALA A 360 -23.03 10.73 5.09
C ALA A 360 -22.27 10.28 3.83
N LYS A 361 -21.41 11.13 3.28
CA LYS A 361 -20.58 10.81 2.12
C LYS A 361 -19.18 10.28 2.47
N ILE A 362 -18.81 10.28 3.76
CA ILE A 362 -17.47 9.84 4.15
C ILE A 362 -17.29 8.34 3.91
N PHE A 363 -18.19 7.52 4.43
CA PHE A 363 -18.17 6.06 4.29
C PHE A 363 -19.56 5.54 3.91
N PRO A 364 -20.09 5.94 2.74
CA PRO A 364 -21.39 5.47 2.32
C PRO A 364 -21.34 4.01 1.89
N GLN A 365 -22.37 3.26 2.24
CA GLN A 365 -22.51 1.87 1.82
C GLN A 365 -23.06 1.80 0.39
N PRO A 366 -22.39 1.12 -0.56
CA PRO A 366 -22.90 0.97 -1.92
C PRO A 366 -24.22 0.20 -1.94
N PRO A 367 -25.18 0.57 -2.81
CA PRO A 367 -26.44 -0.16 -2.96
C PRO A 367 -26.22 -1.64 -3.28
N GLY A 368 -26.92 -2.53 -2.57
CA GLY A 368 -26.84 -3.97 -2.77
C GLY A 368 -25.70 -4.69 -2.05
N THR A 369 -24.87 -3.98 -1.31
CA THR A 369 -23.87 -4.60 -0.43
C THR A 369 -24.48 -5.00 0.90
N LEU A 370 -23.88 -6.02 1.53
CA LEU A 370 -24.24 -6.43 2.89
C LEU A 370 -23.78 -5.37 3.89
N PRO A 371 -24.49 -5.22 5.03
CA PRO A 371 -24.02 -4.37 6.12
C PRO A 371 -22.64 -4.79 6.62
N ASP A 372 -21.80 -3.81 6.97
CA ASP A 372 -20.54 -4.08 7.65
C ASP A 372 -20.80 -4.70 9.04
N ARG A 373 -19.87 -5.55 9.48
CA ARG A 373 -19.96 -6.26 10.77
C ARG A 373 -19.08 -5.61 11.85
N TYR A 374 -18.90 -4.29 11.77
CA TYR A 374 -18.15 -3.52 12.77
C TYR A 374 -18.99 -3.19 14.02
N GLU A 375 -20.28 -3.59 14.07
CA GLU A 375 -21.19 -3.36 15.19
C GLU A 375 -21.18 -1.88 15.60
N ASP A 376 -21.87 -0.98 14.98
CA ASP A 376 -22.09 0.44 15.33
C ASP A 376 -20.94 1.19 16.08
N SER A 377 -19.81 0.51 16.28
CA SER A 377 -18.71 0.97 17.13
C SER A 377 -17.81 2.01 16.45
N PHE A 378 -18.02 2.29 15.16
CA PHE A 378 -17.11 3.13 14.37
C PHE A 378 -17.84 3.89 13.24
N ASP A 379 -18.88 4.67 13.59
CA ASP A 379 -19.53 5.55 12.60
C ASP A 379 -18.72 6.83 12.40
N VAL A 380 -17.96 6.88 11.30
CA VAL A 380 -17.14 8.05 10.95
C VAL A 380 -17.97 9.30 10.61
N ALA A 381 -19.27 9.19 10.34
CA ALA A 381 -20.15 10.34 10.16
C ALA A 381 -20.29 11.14 11.47
N GLU A 382 -20.24 10.47 12.64
CA GLU A 382 -20.26 11.12 13.94
C GLU A 382 -19.04 12.05 14.16
N TYR A 383 -17.93 11.83 13.46
CA TYR A 383 -16.78 12.74 13.53
C TYR A 383 -17.13 14.16 13.08
N VAL A 384 -17.95 14.29 12.03
CA VAL A 384 -18.45 15.59 11.55
C VAL A 384 -19.34 16.25 12.59
N GLU A 385 -20.27 15.49 13.18
CA GLU A 385 -21.16 16.03 14.22
C GLU A 385 -20.40 16.45 15.47
N ARG A 386 -19.34 15.75 15.83
CA ARG A 386 -18.44 16.17 16.92
C ARG A 386 -17.66 17.43 16.57
N ALA A 387 -17.11 17.51 15.36
CA ALA A 387 -16.40 18.70 14.89
C ALA A 387 -17.27 19.95 14.89
N LYS A 388 -18.57 19.84 14.53
CA LYS A 388 -19.54 20.94 14.61
C LYS A 388 -19.77 21.44 16.05
N ARG A 389 -19.62 20.56 17.05
CA ARG A 389 -19.71 20.94 18.49
C ARG A 389 -18.40 21.56 19.02
N GLY A 390 -17.30 21.41 18.28
CA GLY A 390 -15.98 21.94 18.60
C GLY A 390 -14.91 20.85 18.63
N VAL A 391 -13.74 21.16 18.09
CA VAL A 391 -12.58 20.26 18.06
C VAL A 391 -11.67 20.57 19.25
N THR A 392 -11.39 19.57 20.07
CA THR A 392 -10.47 19.69 21.21
C THR A 392 -9.03 19.55 20.72
N PRO A 393 -8.14 20.54 20.94
CA PRO A 393 -6.72 20.39 20.64
C PRO A 393 -6.14 19.17 21.38
N PHE A 394 -5.29 18.38 20.72
CA PHE A 394 -4.84 17.10 21.28
C PHE A 394 -4.14 17.23 22.63
N LEU A 395 -3.43 18.35 22.89
CA LEU A 395 -2.80 18.62 24.19
C LEU A 395 -3.82 18.84 25.33
N ALA A 396 -5.07 19.11 25.01
CA ALA A 396 -6.15 19.33 25.97
C ALA A 396 -7.10 18.12 26.12
N ILE A 397 -6.87 17.03 25.35
CA ILE A 397 -7.69 15.81 25.44
C ILE A 397 -7.38 15.12 26.77
N PRO A 398 -8.40 14.92 27.64
CA PRO A 398 -8.20 14.24 28.91
C PRO A 398 -7.66 12.82 28.76
N GLU A 399 -6.86 12.37 29.70
CA GLU A 399 -6.34 10.99 29.77
C GLU A 399 -5.39 10.59 28.61
N LEU A 400 -5.17 11.43 27.61
CA LEU A 400 -4.36 11.09 26.43
C LEU A 400 -2.91 10.80 26.82
N GLU A 401 -2.27 11.64 27.65
CA GLU A 401 -0.92 11.40 28.16
C GLU A 401 -0.80 10.05 28.86
N ALA A 402 -1.71 9.78 29.80
CA ALA A 402 -1.70 8.54 30.57
C ALA A 402 -1.94 7.31 29.67
N GLY A 403 -2.83 7.44 28.69
CA GLY A 403 -3.09 6.39 27.70
C GLY A 403 -1.86 6.05 26.87
N LEU A 404 -1.19 7.06 26.29
CA LEU A 404 0.01 6.85 25.48
C LEU A 404 1.15 6.21 26.28
N LYS A 405 1.40 6.68 27.50
CA LYS A 405 2.38 6.05 28.41
C LYS A 405 1.99 4.62 28.75
N GLY A 406 0.69 4.36 28.88
CA GLY A 406 0.15 3.03 29.15
C GLY A 406 0.29 2.07 27.97
N LEU A 407 0.14 2.52 26.72
CA LEU A 407 0.43 1.72 25.52
C LEU A 407 1.90 1.28 25.50
N GLU A 408 2.82 2.21 25.76
CA GLU A 408 4.26 1.91 25.84
C GLU A 408 4.58 0.91 26.98
N ALA A 409 3.96 1.10 28.14
CA ALA A 409 4.13 0.17 29.27
C ALA A 409 3.57 -1.22 28.94
N THR A 410 2.41 -1.29 28.26
CA THR A 410 1.81 -2.57 27.84
C THR A 410 2.70 -3.31 26.87
N ARG A 411 3.24 -2.63 25.83
CA ARG A 411 4.20 -3.23 24.90
C ARG A 411 5.39 -3.83 25.65
N ARG A 412 5.99 -3.05 26.54
CA ARG A 412 7.14 -3.51 27.31
C ARG A 412 6.81 -4.75 28.14
N ILE A 413 5.74 -4.71 28.93
CA ILE A 413 5.39 -5.79 29.86
C ILE A 413 4.93 -7.05 29.13
N ASP A 414 4.00 -6.92 28.16
CA ASP A 414 3.33 -8.06 27.54
C ASP A 414 4.11 -8.66 26.38
N PHE A 415 5.05 -7.89 25.79
CA PHE A 415 5.80 -8.35 24.63
C PHE A 415 7.31 -8.34 24.86
N GLU A 416 7.93 -7.23 25.20
CA GLU A 416 9.40 -7.13 25.26
C GLU A 416 9.97 -7.91 26.46
N ASP A 417 9.44 -7.69 27.67
CA ASP A 417 9.84 -8.43 28.89
C ASP A 417 9.48 -9.92 28.77
N TRP A 418 8.37 -10.24 28.08
CA TRP A 418 7.98 -11.62 27.80
C TRP A 418 8.97 -12.28 26.81
N LEU A 419 9.39 -11.59 25.73
CA LEU A 419 10.43 -12.10 24.83
C LEU A 419 11.71 -12.43 25.60
N ASP A 420 12.15 -11.52 26.49
CA ASP A 420 13.34 -11.72 27.33
C ASP A 420 13.20 -12.91 28.27
N ALA A 421 12.07 -13.03 28.96
CA ALA A 421 11.78 -14.14 29.87
C ALA A 421 11.76 -15.49 29.16
N GLN A 422 11.28 -15.54 27.91
CA GLN A 422 11.29 -16.74 27.06
C GLN A 422 12.62 -16.93 26.31
N ARG A 423 13.55 -15.97 26.38
CA ARG A 423 14.80 -15.92 25.62
C ARG A 423 14.56 -15.98 24.12
N LEU A 424 13.58 -15.22 23.62
CA LEU A 424 13.23 -15.15 22.20
C LEU A 424 13.87 -13.90 21.58
N ASP A 425 14.40 -14.06 20.38
CA ASP A 425 14.93 -12.96 19.58
C ASP A 425 13.81 -12.26 18.78
N ALA A 426 12.79 -13.02 18.37
CA ALA A 426 11.62 -12.51 17.64
C ALA A 426 10.48 -13.54 17.73
N VAL A 427 9.28 -13.15 17.28
CA VAL A 427 8.19 -14.08 16.97
C VAL A 427 8.00 -14.16 15.46
N VAL A 428 7.53 -15.33 14.98
CA VAL A 428 7.27 -15.59 13.57
C VAL A 428 5.97 -16.37 13.41
N PHE A 429 5.15 -15.98 12.43
CA PHE A 429 3.83 -16.60 12.23
C PHE A 429 3.28 -16.34 10.82
N PRO A 430 2.34 -17.18 10.29
CA PRO A 430 1.61 -16.86 9.08
C PRO A 430 0.91 -15.49 9.19
N ALA A 431 1.03 -14.65 8.21
CA ALA A 431 0.48 -13.28 8.25
C ALA A 431 -1.05 -13.26 8.34
N VAL A 432 -1.72 -14.25 7.74
CA VAL A 432 -3.18 -14.41 7.76
C VAL A 432 -3.54 -15.88 8.00
N ALA A 433 -4.71 -16.12 8.57
CA ALA A 433 -5.22 -17.48 8.77
C ALA A 433 -5.91 -18.05 7.53
N ASP A 434 -6.43 -17.17 6.65
CA ASP A 434 -7.14 -17.52 5.41
C ASP A 434 -7.28 -16.30 4.49
N VAL A 435 -7.84 -16.51 3.30
CA VAL A 435 -8.21 -15.46 2.35
C VAL A 435 -9.72 -15.56 2.08
N GLY A 436 -10.42 -14.42 2.21
CA GLY A 436 -11.87 -14.36 2.00
C GLY A 436 -12.26 -14.47 0.53
N PRO A 437 -13.47 -15.00 0.23
CA PRO A 437 -14.03 -15.01 -1.12
C PRO A 437 -14.27 -13.61 -1.67
N ALA A 438 -14.17 -13.45 -3.00
CA ALA A 438 -14.27 -12.16 -3.67
C ALA A 438 -15.65 -11.50 -3.55
N ASP A 439 -16.71 -12.28 -3.38
CA ASP A 439 -18.10 -11.81 -3.27
C ASP A 439 -18.57 -11.59 -1.83
N ALA A 440 -17.64 -11.47 -0.88
CA ALA A 440 -17.95 -11.30 0.56
C ALA A 440 -18.75 -10.03 0.88
N ASP A 441 -18.76 -9.05 -0.02
CA ASP A 441 -19.55 -7.83 0.14
C ASP A 441 -21.02 -7.96 -0.29
N VAL A 442 -21.42 -9.07 -0.95
CA VAL A 442 -22.77 -9.28 -1.48
C VAL A 442 -23.34 -10.67 -1.18
N ASN A 443 -22.56 -11.59 -0.65
CA ASN A 443 -22.93 -12.97 -0.38
C ASN A 443 -22.74 -13.31 1.10
N GLU A 444 -23.84 -13.61 1.80
CA GLU A 444 -23.85 -13.90 3.24
C GLU A 444 -22.91 -15.06 3.65
N ALA A 445 -22.87 -16.14 2.85
CA ALA A 445 -22.00 -17.29 3.15
C ALA A 445 -20.53 -16.93 2.97
N SER A 446 -20.19 -16.16 1.95
CA SER A 446 -18.84 -15.64 1.71
C SER A 446 -18.42 -14.63 2.78
N ALA A 447 -19.34 -13.76 3.19
CA ALA A 447 -19.12 -12.84 4.30
C ALA A 447 -18.83 -13.61 5.60
N ALA A 448 -19.59 -14.66 5.91
CA ALA A 448 -19.37 -15.49 7.09
C ALA A 448 -17.98 -16.18 7.08
N LEU A 449 -17.51 -16.60 5.90
CA LEU A 449 -16.15 -17.13 5.76
C LEU A 449 -15.09 -16.06 5.94
N ALA A 450 -15.28 -14.88 5.34
CA ALA A 450 -14.31 -13.78 5.44
C ALA A 450 -14.16 -13.23 6.87
N TRP A 451 -15.22 -13.34 7.67
CA TRP A 451 -15.26 -12.82 9.05
C TRP A 451 -15.14 -13.90 10.13
N ARG A 452 -14.91 -15.18 9.76
CA ARG A 452 -14.99 -16.31 10.71
C ARG A 452 -13.99 -16.23 11.87
N ASN A 453 -12.88 -15.54 11.69
CA ASN A 453 -11.89 -15.28 12.75
C ASN A 453 -12.08 -13.89 13.38
N GLY A 454 -13.28 -13.33 13.28
CA GLY A 454 -13.61 -12.00 13.76
C GLY A 454 -13.35 -10.89 12.74
N THR A 455 -13.58 -9.65 13.16
CA THR A 455 -13.41 -8.44 12.34
C THR A 455 -11.98 -8.32 11.79
N TRP A 456 -10.99 -8.76 12.55
CA TRP A 456 -9.56 -8.58 12.30
C TRP A 456 -8.95 -9.89 11.83
N VAL A 457 -9.10 -10.24 10.58
CA VAL A 457 -8.73 -11.55 10.03
C VAL A 457 -7.22 -11.76 9.83
N ALA A 458 -6.40 -10.72 9.89
CA ALA A 458 -4.95 -10.84 9.88
C ALA A 458 -4.41 -11.21 11.27
N ASN A 459 -3.47 -12.12 11.33
CA ASN A 459 -2.92 -12.60 12.61
C ASN A 459 -2.27 -11.47 13.42
N GLY A 460 -2.64 -11.39 14.70
CA GLY A 460 -2.22 -10.34 15.63
C GLY A 460 -3.04 -9.03 15.52
N ASN A 461 -3.97 -8.95 14.58
CA ASN A 461 -4.93 -7.84 14.46
C ASN A 461 -4.29 -6.45 14.59
N LEU A 462 -4.90 -5.57 15.39
CA LEU A 462 -4.41 -4.22 15.67
C LEU A 462 -3.34 -4.13 16.77
N VAL A 463 -3.06 -5.22 17.48
CA VAL A 463 -2.09 -5.25 18.59
C VAL A 463 -0.72 -4.67 18.19
N TRP A 464 -0.22 -5.07 17.01
CA TRP A 464 1.07 -4.62 16.49
C TRP A 464 1.14 -3.09 16.37
N ARG A 465 0.09 -2.48 15.83
CA ARG A 465 0.05 -1.04 15.59
C ARG A 465 -0.27 -0.25 16.84
N HIS A 466 -1.27 -0.71 17.61
CA HIS A 466 -1.65 -0.01 18.84
C HIS A 466 -0.53 0.00 19.89
N LEU A 467 0.28 -1.06 19.95
CA LEU A 467 1.44 -1.12 20.84
C LEU A 467 2.76 -0.65 20.16
N GLY A 468 2.76 -0.32 18.87
CA GLY A 468 3.95 0.18 18.15
C GLY A 468 5.03 -0.88 17.95
N ILE A 469 4.64 -2.14 17.79
CA ILE A 469 5.55 -3.27 17.57
C ILE A 469 5.87 -3.35 16.07
N PRO A 470 7.16 -3.32 15.67
CA PRO A 470 7.54 -3.43 14.27
C PRO A 470 7.36 -4.84 13.73
N THR A 471 7.03 -4.94 12.43
CA THR A 471 6.91 -6.22 11.74
C THR A 471 7.50 -6.17 10.33
N VAL A 472 8.01 -7.32 9.86
CA VAL A 472 8.38 -7.53 8.46
C VAL A 472 7.67 -8.77 7.96
N THR A 473 6.87 -8.62 6.90
CA THR A 473 6.18 -9.73 6.24
C THR A 473 6.89 -10.03 4.91
N VAL A 474 7.16 -11.31 4.65
CA VAL A 474 7.74 -11.81 3.40
C VAL A 474 6.90 -12.96 2.85
N PRO A 475 6.97 -13.29 1.56
CA PRO A 475 6.24 -14.43 1.02
C PRO A 475 6.58 -15.75 1.73
N MET A 476 5.57 -16.47 2.20
CA MET A 476 5.70 -17.81 2.77
C MET A 476 5.49 -18.91 1.71
N GLY A 477 4.60 -18.65 0.76
CA GLY A 477 4.28 -19.56 -0.33
C GLY A 477 2.94 -19.26 -0.98
N THR A 478 2.50 -20.16 -1.86
CA THR A 478 1.19 -20.12 -2.53
C THR A 478 0.37 -21.33 -2.10
N MET A 479 -0.84 -21.10 -1.62
CA MET A 479 -1.79 -22.13 -1.19
C MET A 479 -2.20 -22.99 -2.38
N ALA A 480 -2.01 -24.30 -2.29
CA ALA A 480 -2.19 -25.23 -3.41
C ALA A 480 -3.66 -25.39 -3.82
N ASP A 481 -4.58 -25.23 -2.86
CA ASP A 481 -6.03 -25.42 -3.06
C ASP A 481 -6.70 -24.22 -3.75
N ILE A 482 -6.24 -23.01 -3.49
CA ILE A 482 -6.88 -21.79 -4.00
C ILE A 482 -5.95 -20.89 -4.83
N GLY A 483 -4.68 -21.22 -4.96
CA GLY A 483 -3.72 -20.44 -5.75
C GLY A 483 -3.42 -19.05 -5.22
N MET A 484 -3.85 -18.72 -3.99
CA MET A 484 -3.56 -17.43 -3.36
C MET A 484 -2.26 -17.50 -2.55
N PRO A 485 -1.45 -16.44 -2.59
CA PRO A 485 -0.27 -16.37 -1.74
C PRO A 485 -0.62 -16.18 -0.26
N VAL A 486 0.33 -16.52 0.59
CA VAL A 486 0.33 -16.17 2.01
C VAL A 486 1.72 -15.76 2.46
N GLY A 487 1.78 -14.76 3.36
CA GLY A 487 3.01 -14.23 3.94
C GLY A 487 3.42 -14.89 5.26
N LEU A 488 4.68 -14.72 5.60
CA LEU A 488 5.27 -15.01 6.91
C LEU A 488 5.67 -13.69 7.56
N THR A 489 5.19 -13.42 8.76
CA THR A 489 5.47 -12.19 9.50
C THR A 489 6.46 -12.45 10.61
N PHE A 490 7.52 -11.64 10.67
CA PHE A 490 8.46 -11.53 11.78
C PHE A 490 8.09 -10.28 12.59
N ALA A 491 8.06 -10.39 13.92
CA ALA A 491 7.81 -9.26 14.83
C ALA A 491 8.82 -9.28 15.98
N GLY A 492 9.26 -8.12 16.43
CA GLY A 492 10.29 -7.97 17.46
C GLY A 492 10.10 -6.72 18.31
N LYS A 493 11.06 -6.46 19.19
CA LYS A 493 11.02 -5.30 20.07
C LYS A 493 10.99 -4.00 19.28
N ALA A 494 10.41 -2.97 19.85
CA ALA A 494 10.45 -1.64 19.25
C ALA A 494 11.90 -1.21 18.98
N TYR A 495 12.11 -0.67 17.78
CA TYR A 495 13.40 -0.21 17.24
C TYR A 495 14.43 -1.33 16.94
N ASP A 496 14.02 -2.60 16.99
CA ASP A 496 14.77 -3.73 16.43
C ASP A 496 14.49 -3.95 14.93
N ASP A 497 13.94 -2.96 14.26
CA ASP A 497 13.52 -2.96 12.86
C ASP A 497 14.59 -3.52 11.91
N THR A 498 15.84 -3.09 12.08
CA THR A 498 16.98 -3.56 11.29
C THR A 498 17.23 -5.07 11.46
N ARG A 499 17.08 -5.61 12.68
CA ARG A 499 17.19 -7.05 12.93
C ARG A 499 16.08 -7.79 12.17
N LEU A 500 14.84 -7.32 12.26
CA LEU A 500 13.70 -7.96 11.59
C LEU A 500 13.88 -7.99 10.06
N LEU A 501 14.37 -6.90 9.45
CA LEU A 501 14.70 -6.86 8.02
C LEU A 501 15.76 -7.90 7.65
N ARG A 502 16.78 -8.09 8.49
CA ARG A 502 17.82 -9.10 8.28
C ARG A 502 17.28 -10.52 8.39
N LEU A 503 16.47 -10.82 9.43
CA LEU A 503 15.86 -12.16 9.62
C LEU A 503 14.94 -12.50 8.44
N ALA A 504 14.08 -11.57 8.04
CA ALA A 504 13.17 -11.74 6.92
C ALA A 504 13.92 -11.90 5.58
N GLY A 505 14.99 -11.14 5.38
CA GLY A 505 15.83 -11.23 4.19
C GLY A 505 16.62 -12.55 4.09
N ASP A 506 17.11 -13.08 5.21
CA ASP A 506 17.77 -14.39 5.23
C ASP A 506 16.78 -15.51 4.88
N PHE A 507 15.56 -15.45 5.44
CA PHE A 507 14.49 -16.40 5.10
C PHE A 507 14.07 -16.31 3.62
N GLU A 508 13.88 -15.09 3.08
CA GLU A 508 13.51 -14.90 1.68
C GLU A 508 14.56 -15.47 0.73
N ARG A 509 15.83 -15.21 0.98
CA ARG A 509 16.96 -15.67 0.15
C ARG A 509 17.10 -17.20 0.11
N PHE A 510 16.75 -17.88 1.18
CA PHE A 510 16.88 -19.34 1.29
C PHE A 510 15.94 -20.09 0.35
N GLY A 511 14.80 -19.50 -0.06
CA GLY A 511 13.85 -20.15 -0.94
C GLY A 511 13.05 -19.18 -1.78
N GLN A 512 12.87 -19.49 -3.06
CA GLN A 512 12.04 -18.70 -3.98
C GLN A 512 10.54 -18.98 -3.72
N ARG A 513 9.96 -18.33 -2.71
CA ARG A 513 8.57 -18.55 -2.30
C ARG A 513 7.58 -17.61 -2.96
N ARG A 514 8.08 -16.53 -3.56
CA ARG A 514 7.26 -15.61 -4.31
C ARG A 514 6.83 -16.23 -5.64
N SER A 515 5.52 -16.38 -5.86
CA SER A 515 4.96 -16.68 -7.18
C SER A 515 4.64 -15.39 -7.93
N ARG A 516 4.75 -15.42 -9.24
CA ARG A 516 4.24 -14.34 -10.12
C ARG A 516 2.74 -14.47 -10.27
N PRO A 517 1.97 -13.35 -10.31
CA PRO A 517 0.53 -13.44 -10.48
C PRO A 517 0.16 -14.02 -11.85
N PRO A 518 -0.59 -15.14 -11.89
CA PRO A 518 -0.89 -15.82 -13.16
C PRO A 518 -1.87 -15.04 -14.05
N ARG A 519 -2.66 -14.13 -13.47
CA ARG A 519 -3.64 -13.33 -14.22
C ARG A 519 -3.04 -12.10 -14.89
N THR A 520 -1.76 -11.77 -14.60
CA THR A 520 -1.05 -10.65 -15.22
C THR A 520 0.30 -11.10 -15.81
N PRO A 521 0.30 -12.02 -16.80
CA PRO A 521 1.52 -12.48 -17.44
C PRO A 521 2.30 -11.32 -18.10
N GLU A 522 3.52 -11.62 -18.56
CA GLU A 522 4.33 -10.63 -19.28
C GLU A 522 3.67 -10.29 -20.61
N LEU A 523 3.58 -9.01 -20.93
CA LEU A 523 3.19 -8.54 -22.26
C LEU A 523 4.40 -8.56 -23.18
N PRO A 524 4.19 -8.71 -24.50
CA PRO A 524 5.29 -8.54 -25.46
C PRO A 524 6.00 -7.20 -25.22
N ASP A 525 7.33 -7.18 -25.22
CA ASP A 525 8.16 -6.01 -24.92
C ASP A 525 8.20 -5.52 -23.45
N ASP A 526 7.70 -6.28 -22.50
CA ASP A 526 7.88 -5.98 -21.05
C ASP A 526 9.32 -6.24 -20.57
N VAL A 527 10.18 -6.80 -21.43
CA VAL A 527 11.58 -7.07 -21.11
C VAL A 527 12.42 -5.81 -21.26
N PHE A 528 13.04 -5.38 -20.18
CA PHE A 528 13.94 -4.22 -20.15
C PHE A 528 15.38 -4.70 -20.16
N PHE A 529 16.11 -4.36 -21.23
CA PHE A 529 17.55 -4.52 -21.24
C PHE A 529 18.18 -3.19 -20.79
N ALA A 530 19.00 -3.24 -19.75
CA ALA A 530 19.88 -2.13 -19.42
C ALA A 530 20.90 -1.95 -20.56
N ARG A 531 20.64 -1.02 -21.48
CA ARG A 531 21.68 -0.58 -22.42
C ARG A 531 22.47 0.51 -21.72
N HIS A 532 23.75 0.31 -21.53
CA HIS A 532 24.68 1.39 -21.23
C HIS A 532 24.75 2.27 -22.48
N ASN A 533 24.03 3.38 -22.46
CA ASN A 533 24.14 4.39 -23.50
C ASN A 533 25.45 5.14 -23.26
N ALA A 534 26.30 5.18 -24.29
CA ALA A 534 27.48 6.03 -24.29
C ALA A 534 27.06 7.48 -24.06
N SER A 535 27.77 8.17 -23.19
CA SER A 535 27.59 9.61 -22.94
C SER A 535 27.77 10.37 -24.25
N MET A 536 26.74 11.05 -24.71
CA MET A 536 26.85 12.03 -25.79
C MET A 536 26.89 13.43 -25.15
N PRO A 537 28.06 14.10 -25.10
CA PRO A 537 28.13 15.47 -24.64
C PRO A 537 27.59 16.39 -25.74
N GLY A 538 26.63 17.22 -25.39
CA GLY A 538 26.12 18.29 -26.24
C GLY A 538 24.69 18.69 -25.89
N GLU A 539 24.41 19.99 -25.96
CA GLU A 539 23.07 20.57 -25.90
C GLU A 539 22.28 20.18 -27.15
N THR A 540 21.74 18.96 -27.15
CA THR A 540 20.81 18.55 -28.23
C THR A 540 19.40 18.91 -27.81
N PRO A 541 18.57 19.52 -28.68
CA PRO A 541 17.19 19.88 -28.35
C PRO A 541 16.42 18.67 -27.84
N PRO A 542 15.55 18.83 -26.81
CA PRO A 542 14.77 17.74 -26.28
C PRO A 542 13.88 17.12 -27.36
N LEU A 543 13.75 15.80 -27.35
CA LEU A 543 12.71 15.12 -28.11
C LEU A 543 11.37 15.39 -27.41
N THR A 544 10.38 15.87 -28.16
CA THR A 544 9.03 16.07 -27.66
C THR A 544 8.01 15.34 -28.52
N VAL A 545 6.94 14.90 -27.88
CA VAL A 545 5.82 14.23 -28.54
C VAL A 545 4.51 14.89 -28.08
N ALA A 546 3.62 15.15 -29.04
CA ALA A 546 2.27 15.61 -28.79
C ALA A 546 1.30 14.52 -29.24
N LEU A 547 0.53 14.00 -28.29
CA LEU A 547 -0.44 12.92 -28.51
C LEU A 547 -1.86 13.49 -28.45
N ALA A 548 -2.69 13.16 -29.44
CA ALA A 548 -4.11 13.43 -29.47
C ALA A 548 -4.87 12.13 -29.79
N ALA A 549 -6.02 11.93 -29.17
CA ALA A 549 -6.89 10.81 -29.46
C ALA A 549 -8.36 11.24 -29.31
N GLU A 550 -9.19 10.74 -30.22
CA GLU A 550 -10.63 10.99 -30.23
C GLU A 550 -11.38 9.67 -30.32
N THR A 551 -12.42 9.53 -29.52
CA THR A 551 -13.28 8.34 -29.51
C THR A 551 -14.62 8.67 -30.20
N ARG A 552 -15.02 7.81 -31.14
CA ARG A 552 -16.35 7.81 -31.74
C ARG A 552 -17.07 6.53 -31.40
N HIS A 553 -18.19 6.65 -30.71
CA HIS A 553 -19.05 5.50 -30.40
C HIS A 553 -19.75 4.99 -31.67
N ALA A 554 -19.68 3.69 -31.93
CA ALA A 554 -20.26 3.01 -33.09
C ALA A 554 -20.92 1.69 -32.65
N GLY A 555 -22.09 1.80 -32.02
CA GLY A 555 -22.83 0.64 -31.51
C GLY A 555 -22.14 0.01 -30.31
N ASP A 556 -21.73 -1.26 -30.43
CA ASP A 556 -20.99 -2.03 -29.43
C ASP A 556 -19.47 -1.86 -29.52
N GLN A 557 -19.00 -0.92 -30.33
CA GLN A 557 -17.58 -0.64 -30.53
C GLN A 557 -17.29 0.85 -30.40
N ASP A 558 -16.07 1.15 -29.98
CA ASP A 558 -15.48 2.47 -29.97
C ASP A 558 -14.36 2.53 -31.01
N GLU A 559 -14.48 3.47 -31.96
CA GLU A 559 -13.43 3.80 -32.90
C GLU A 559 -12.55 4.90 -32.30
N ILE A 560 -11.26 4.61 -32.09
CA ILE A 560 -10.30 5.56 -31.54
C ILE A 560 -9.34 5.98 -32.65
N THR A 561 -9.36 7.27 -32.99
CA THR A 561 -8.39 7.87 -33.91
C THR A 561 -7.27 8.52 -33.11
N VAL A 562 -6.02 8.15 -33.44
CA VAL A 562 -4.83 8.62 -32.74
C VAL A 562 -3.96 9.42 -33.67
N THR A 563 -3.50 10.59 -33.21
CA THR A 563 -2.52 11.44 -33.87
C THR A 563 -1.33 11.65 -32.93
N LEU A 564 -0.11 11.45 -33.45
CA LEU A 564 1.15 11.68 -32.73
C LEU A 564 2.05 12.58 -33.57
N ASP A 565 2.36 13.75 -33.07
CA ASP A 565 3.35 14.66 -33.65
C ASP A 565 4.67 14.50 -32.88
N VAL A 566 5.77 14.33 -33.62
CA VAL A 566 7.12 14.16 -33.07
C VAL A 566 7.97 15.36 -33.47
N ALA A 567 8.54 16.05 -32.48
CA ALA A 567 9.44 17.17 -32.71
C ALA A 567 10.79 16.93 -32.02
N GLY A 568 11.86 17.15 -32.78
CA GLY A 568 13.25 16.96 -32.37
C GLY A 568 14.11 16.55 -33.56
N THR A 569 15.44 16.66 -33.40
CA THR A 569 16.42 16.24 -34.42
C THR A 569 16.93 14.85 -34.07
N GLY A 570 17.06 13.97 -35.06
CA GLY A 570 17.61 12.61 -34.90
C GLY A 570 16.85 11.58 -35.74
N ILE A 571 17.41 10.37 -35.82
CA ILE A 571 16.80 9.24 -36.52
C ILE A 571 15.95 8.46 -35.51
N GLU A 572 14.66 8.32 -35.80
CA GLU A 572 13.75 7.51 -34.98
C GLU A 572 14.02 6.02 -35.20
N THR A 573 14.33 5.32 -34.12
CA THR A 573 14.53 3.86 -34.14
C THR A 573 13.26 3.11 -33.75
N SER A 574 12.33 3.76 -33.03
CA SER A 574 11.10 3.11 -32.59
C SER A 574 10.03 4.16 -32.30
N VAL A 575 8.86 3.99 -32.91
CA VAL A 575 7.61 4.68 -32.53
C VAL A 575 6.60 3.60 -32.13
N LYS A 576 6.28 3.51 -30.84
CA LYS A 576 5.32 2.54 -30.30
C LYS A 576 4.10 3.27 -29.79
N VAL A 577 2.94 2.95 -30.33
CA VAL A 577 1.65 3.48 -29.88
C VAL A 577 0.74 2.32 -29.52
N HIS A 578 0.11 2.41 -28.34
CA HIS A 578 -0.82 1.39 -27.86
C HIS A 578 -2.15 2.04 -27.47
N VAL A 579 -3.22 1.29 -27.70
CA VAL A 579 -4.56 1.61 -27.19
C VAL A 579 -4.97 0.46 -26.25
N ASN A 580 -5.29 0.76 -25.02
CA ASN A 580 -5.62 -0.22 -23.97
C ASN A 580 -4.56 -1.34 -23.83
N GLY A 581 -3.29 -0.97 -24.00
CA GLY A 581 -2.16 -1.90 -23.92
C GLY A 581 -1.83 -2.66 -25.21
N GLU A 582 -2.72 -2.64 -26.22
CA GLU A 582 -2.52 -3.31 -27.50
C GLU A 582 -1.84 -2.39 -28.52
N PRO A 583 -0.85 -2.88 -29.28
CA PRO A 583 -0.15 -2.07 -30.26
C PRO A 583 -1.05 -1.74 -31.46
N ILE A 584 -0.97 -0.51 -31.94
CA ILE A 584 -1.68 -0.09 -33.15
C ILE A 584 -0.70 0.26 -34.29
N ARG A 585 -1.15 0.07 -35.52
CA ARG A 585 -0.36 0.48 -36.71
C ARG A 585 -0.50 1.97 -36.91
N MET A 586 0.64 2.64 -37.08
CA MET A 586 0.72 4.07 -37.37
C MET A 586 1.18 4.30 -38.81
N GLN A 587 0.52 5.24 -39.50
CA GLN A 587 0.93 5.73 -40.81
C GLN A 587 1.67 7.04 -40.63
N ARG A 588 2.84 7.18 -41.26
CA ARG A 588 3.69 8.35 -41.15
C ARG A 588 3.47 9.33 -42.28
N THR A 589 3.34 10.63 -41.98
CA THR A 589 3.33 11.74 -42.94
C THR A 589 4.21 12.86 -42.39
N GLY A 590 5.47 12.89 -42.81
CA GLY A 590 6.47 13.81 -42.24
C GLY A 590 6.78 13.52 -40.78
N ALA A 591 6.55 14.49 -39.89
CA ALA A 591 6.71 14.36 -38.44
C ALA A 591 5.45 13.85 -37.74
N ARG A 592 4.35 13.68 -38.47
CA ARG A 592 3.06 13.24 -37.93
C ARG A 592 2.85 11.74 -38.20
N PHE A 593 2.30 11.07 -37.20
CA PHE A 593 1.84 9.70 -37.28
C PHE A 593 0.34 9.65 -36.96
N THR A 594 -0.43 8.91 -37.75
CA THR A 594 -1.86 8.69 -37.54
C THR A 594 -2.18 7.21 -37.51
N GLY A 595 -3.12 6.83 -36.65
CA GLY A 595 -3.54 5.43 -36.52
C GLY A 595 -4.98 5.32 -36.06
N ARG A 596 -5.55 4.13 -36.15
CA ARG A 596 -6.88 3.82 -35.66
C ARG A 596 -6.88 2.51 -34.91
N ALA A 597 -7.71 2.46 -33.86
CA ALA A 597 -8.05 1.25 -33.14
C ALA A 597 -9.58 1.12 -33.08
N VAL A 598 -10.06 -0.12 -33.06
CA VAL A 598 -11.44 -0.44 -32.75
C VAL A 598 -11.39 -1.31 -31.51
N VAL A 599 -12.07 -0.86 -30.47
CA VAL A 599 -12.14 -1.58 -29.18
C VAL A 599 -13.60 -1.81 -28.82
N PRO A 600 -13.94 -2.84 -28.04
CA PRO A 600 -15.30 -3.02 -27.53
C PRO A 600 -15.75 -1.77 -26.78
N ALA A 601 -16.97 -1.27 -27.08
CA ALA A 601 -17.58 -0.20 -26.31
C ALA A 601 -17.76 -0.69 -24.86
N LYS A 602 -17.52 0.19 -23.89
CA LYS A 602 -17.60 -0.16 -22.49
C LYS A 602 -19.05 -0.21 -22.07
N GLY A 603 -19.53 -1.40 -21.73
CA GLY A 603 -20.84 -1.61 -21.14
C GLY A 603 -20.89 -1.16 -19.67
N HIS A 604 -22.08 -0.94 -19.17
CA HIS A 604 -22.33 -0.61 -17.77
C HIS A 604 -21.85 -1.72 -16.79
N GLU A 605 -21.65 -2.94 -17.26
CA GLU A 605 -21.10 -4.05 -16.48
C GLU A 605 -19.65 -3.85 -16.02
N ARG A 606 -18.96 -2.85 -16.55
CA ARG A 606 -17.58 -2.50 -16.15
C ARG A 606 -17.50 -1.24 -15.31
N ILE A 607 -18.58 -0.85 -14.66
CA ILE A 607 -18.57 0.22 -13.67
C ILE A 607 -18.01 -0.35 -12.36
N HIS A 608 -16.82 0.10 -11.98
CA HIS A 608 -16.17 -0.32 -10.72
C HIS A 608 -16.72 0.42 -9.50
N SER A 609 -17.37 1.56 -9.72
CA SER A 609 -17.87 2.42 -8.67
C SER A 609 -19.22 3.02 -9.05
N VAL A 610 -20.13 3.13 -8.06
CA VAL A 610 -21.43 3.78 -8.24
C VAL A 610 -21.34 5.31 -8.29
N TRP A 611 -20.19 5.87 -7.91
CA TRP A 611 -19.95 7.33 -7.89
C TRP A 611 -19.23 7.84 -9.14
N ARG A 612 -18.54 6.97 -9.84
CA ARG A 612 -17.76 7.35 -11.03
C ARG A 612 -18.22 6.58 -12.25
N GLY A 613 -18.04 7.18 -13.40
CA GLY A 613 -18.37 6.57 -14.69
C GLY A 613 -17.37 5.50 -15.11
N VAL A 614 -17.50 5.03 -16.34
CA VAL A 614 -16.62 4.05 -16.95
C VAL A 614 -15.28 4.69 -17.30
N TYR A 615 -14.17 4.01 -17.01
CA TYR A 615 -12.83 4.48 -17.41
C TYR A 615 -12.71 4.63 -18.93
N GLY A 616 -12.10 5.72 -19.38
CA GLY A 616 -11.74 5.94 -20.76
C GLY A 616 -10.66 4.98 -21.26
N SER A 617 -10.52 4.89 -22.58
CA SER A 617 -9.42 4.14 -23.20
C SER A 617 -8.11 4.88 -23.01
N ILE A 618 -7.06 4.18 -22.56
CA ILE A 618 -5.72 4.73 -22.41
C ILE A 618 -4.96 4.56 -23.73
N VAL A 619 -4.55 5.68 -24.31
CA VAL A 619 -3.62 5.74 -25.45
C VAL A 619 -2.24 6.11 -24.93
N THR A 620 -1.22 5.29 -25.25
CA THR A 620 0.16 5.57 -24.88
C THR A 620 1.04 5.66 -26.12
N ALA A 621 1.96 6.61 -26.14
CA ALA A 621 2.97 6.73 -27.18
C ALA A 621 4.37 6.82 -26.57
N VAL A 622 5.33 6.07 -27.14
CA VAL A 622 6.75 6.15 -26.77
C VAL A 622 7.58 6.20 -28.05
N VAL A 623 8.38 7.23 -28.19
CA VAL A 623 9.32 7.43 -29.30
C VAL A 623 10.74 7.31 -28.79
N ARG A 624 11.59 6.61 -29.54
CA ARG A 624 13.03 6.51 -29.26
C ARG A 624 13.85 6.89 -30.48
N LEU A 625 14.96 7.56 -30.25
CA LEU A 625 15.94 7.92 -31.25
C LEU A 625 17.16 7.01 -31.19
N GLU A 626 17.96 7.01 -32.27
CA GLU A 626 19.20 6.23 -32.37
C GLU A 626 20.23 6.64 -31.30
N ASP A 627 20.26 7.91 -30.93
CA ASP A 627 21.13 8.44 -29.88
C ASP A 627 20.66 8.12 -28.45
N GLY A 628 19.60 7.32 -28.30
CA GLY A 628 19.06 6.85 -27.03
C GLY A 628 18.11 7.82 -26.36
N ARG A 629 17.85 9.03 -26.90
CA ARG A 629 16.78 9.89 -26.39
C ARG A 629 15.43 9.21 -26.55
N ALA A 630 14.56 9.39 -25.57
CA ALA A 630 13.19 8.90 -25.59
C ALA A 630 12.23 9.99 -25.11
N ALA A 631 11.02 10.00 -25.64
CA ALA A 631 9.90 10.79 -25.14
C ALA A 631 8.64 9.94 -25.17
N GLY A 632 7.72 10.24 -24.27
CA GLY A 632 6.44 9.56 -24.20
C GLY A 632 5.32 10.51 -23.82
N ALA A 633 4.12 10.09 -24.14
CA ALA A 633 2.89 10.75 -23.72
C ALA A 633 1.79 9.73 -23.53
N TYR A 634 0.76 10.09 -22.77
CA TYR A 634 -0.47 9.33 -22.70
C TYR A 634 -1.68 10.25 -22.73
N MET A 635 -2.82 9.66 -23.06
CA MET A 635 -4.12 10.32 -23.05
C MET A 635 -5.19 9.31 -22.68
N VAL A 636 -6.23 9.78 -22.01
CA VAL A 636 -7.46 9.02 -21.78
C VAL A 636 -8.57 9.62 -22.62
N THR A 637 -9.34 8.78 -23.32
CA THR A 637 -10.41 9.20 -24.22
C THR A 637 -11.65 8.32 -24.08
N GLY A 638 -12.85 8.86 -24.27
CA GLY A 638 -14.11 8.13 -24.25
C GLY A 638 -14.59 7.67 -22.87
N GLY A 639 -14.18 8.34 -21.80
CA GLY A 639 -14.59 8.03 -20.41
C GLY A 639 -13.78 8.84 -19.40
N ILE A 640 -13.88 8.44 -18.11
CA ILE A 640 -13.10 9.09 -17.03
C ILE A 640 -11.63 8.71 -17.10
N GLY A 641 -10.76 9.62 -16.64
CA GLY A 641 -9.30 9.50 -16.64
C GLY A 641 -8.73 8.88 -15.37
#